data_68ac0ef97ba34fc660203d81cc88dc8d
#
_entry.id   68ac0ef97ba34fc660203d81cc88dc8d
#
_cell.length_a   1.000
_cell.length_b   1.000
_cell.length_c   1.000
_cell.angle_alpha   90.00
_cell.angle_beta   90.00
_cell.angle_gamma   90.00
#
_symmetry.space_group_name_H-M   'P 1'
#
loop_
_entity.id
_entity.type
_entity.pdbx_description
1 polymer ?
#
loop_
_entity_poly.entity_id
_entity_poly.type
_entity_poly.pdbx_seq_one_letter_code
_entity_poly.pdbx_strand_id
1 'polypeptide(L)'
;MTCKLALFFAALAVGSPAFASETVVDTKFHHLRAGDVREWTEFAEQAEGDRLDIAFDVKAEHPPKTFRLRHRDVKQSWKLMLNDREIGRLPQDENDTVSFWPMPDELPAGPNTLAIVPAGSAPDDIQVGDMRLDDRPLDTVLNEATLEVSITEDGERIPCRLTLVDPNGSLMTLGTRSGERLAVRPGVVYTADGWARLALPAGRYTLYAGRGFEYGIDSAEVELTPGGSANSKLSISREVPTEGWVACDTHCHTLTYSGHGDATLAERLIAVAGEAIELPIATDHNLRVDYDEAARTAGLRRYFTPVAGNEVTTARLGHFNVFPLAAESPAVDADVSDWPSLFERIFSVAGARVAVLNHARDMHGGFRPFAPEHHIGVAGENLDGRALGANAMEVVNSGALQSDPMQLPRDWFGLLNRGLAIVPVGSSDSHDVARHFIGQGRTYIRCDDADPGAIDVDAVIDNLLGGRVAVSMGLLTEISLAGQFGPGDLVEMADDIDVSVCVLSPSWTRASNIVLYANGLPIREATVGVRTKGSQETGVQCQARWTLPRPKHDIYLVAVATGPGVAAPYWPIPKSYQPTSPDWQPYVIGLTGAVRLDADGVKGFTCAHDYAVRLVQAAEGDATELCRRLTDYDEAVAVQAASVWAAGGESLFDGDLADALGAAPAHVGRGFAAYTAAWRESQAARARQPQ
;
A
#
# COMPACT_ATOMS: atom_id res chain seq x y z
N MET A 1 88.58 17.89 -21.56
CA MET A 1 87.70 16.79 -22.08
C MET A 1 86.39 16.87 -21.33
N THR A 2 85.41 17.55 -21.92
CA THR A 2 84.14 17.84 -21.36
C THR A 2 83.13 16.94 -22.07
N CYS A 3 82.53 16.00 -21.34
CA CYS A 3 81.54 15.09 -21.82
C CYS A 3 80.12 15.76 -21.60
N LYS A 4 79.37 16.02 -22.71
CA LYS A 4 78.02 16.52 -22.69
C LYS A 4 77.11 15.31 -22.66
N LEU A 5 76.29 15.18 -21.58
CA LEU A 5 75.20 14.22 -21.44
C LEU A 5 73.97 14.85 -22.04
N ALA A 6 73.37 14.26 -23.10
CA ALA A 6 72.11 14.68 -23.71
C ALA A 6 71.03 13.91 -23.02
N LEU A 7 70.09 14.63 -22.30
CA LEU A 7 68.84 14.08 -21.80
C LEU A 7 67.81 14.08 -22.93
N PHE A 8 67.28 12.91 -23.29
CA PHE A 8 66.09 12.77 -24.11
C PHE A 8 64.87 12.84 -23.17
N PHE A 9 64.06 13.92 -23.32
CA PHE A 9 62.73 13.95 -22.76
C PHE A 9 61.79 13.24 -23.75
N ALA A 10 61.27 12.07 -23.35
CA ALA A 10 60.13 11.46 -24.00
C ALA A 10 58.85 12.17 -23.48
N ALA A 11 58.22 12.97 -24.30
CA ALA A 11 56.90 13.52 -24.02
C ALA A 11 55.85 12.37 -24.10
N LEU A 12 55.39 11.88 -22.97
CA LEU A 12 54.15 11.13 -22.92
C LEU A 12 53.02 12.09 -23.28
N ALA A 13 52.42 11.91 -24.46
CA ALA A 13 51.14 12.53 -24.79
C ALA A 13 50.09 11.87 -23.90
N VAL A 14 49.74 12.54 -22.80
CA VAL A 14 48.51 12.27 -22.08
C VAL A 14 47.40 12.69 -22.98
N GLY A 15 46.72 11.72 -23.63
CA GLY A 15 45.50 11.98 -24.38
C GLY A 15 44.50 12.65 -23.46
N SER A 16 44.09 13.83 -23.76
CA SER A 16 42.93 14.47 -23.09
C SER A 16 41.78 13.52 -23.14
N PRO A 17 41.07 13.27 -22.06
CA PRO A 17 39.81 12.50 -22.14
C PRO A 17 38.91 13.22 -23.11
N ALA A 18 38.49 12.54 -24.15
CA ALA A 18 37.44 13.02 -25.03
C ALA A 18 36.22 13.28 -24.15
N PHE A 19 35.84 14.53 -23.99
CA PHE A 19 34.58 14.89 -23.34
C PHE A 19 33.46 14.19 -24.10
N ALA A 20 32.69 13.37 -23.42
CA ALA A 20 31.49 12.76 -23.95
C ALA A 20 30.61 13.82 -24.57
N SER A 21 30.19 13.62 -25.83
CA SER A 21 29.28 14.54 -26.46
C SER A 21 27.84 14.13 -26.23
N GLU A 22 27.27 14.57 -25.11
CA GLU A 22 25.85 14.47 -24.89
C GLU A 22 25.14 15.53 -25.78
N THR A 23 24.18 15.08 -26.57
CA THR A 23 23.38 15.95 -27.45
C THR A 23 21.97 16.03 -26.83
N VAL A 24 21.56 17.27 -26.53
CA VAL A 24 20.17 17.52 -26.08
C VAL A 24 19.25 17.46 -27.29
N VAL A 25 18.25 16.61 -27.24
CA VAL A 25 17.21 16.44 -28.27
C VAL A 25 16.00 17.30 -27.94
N ASP A 26 15.47 17.17 -26.74
CA ASP A 26 14.35 17.97 -26.26
C ASP A 26 14.43 18.13 -24.74
N THR A 27 14.22 19.32 -24.21
CA THR A 27 14.17 19.62 -22.77
C THR A 27 12.74 19.78 -22.25
N LYS A 28 11.76 19.90 -23.15
CA LYS A 28 10.35 20.08 -22.80
C LYS A 28 9.79 18.76 -22.27
N PHE A 29 8.88 18.86 -21.31
CA PHE A 29 8.01 17.75 -20.92
C PHE A 29 6.73 17.76 -21.75
N HIS A 30 6.39 16.60 -22.30
CA HIS A 30 5.20 16.34 -23.10
C HIS A 30 4.24 15.49 -22.30
N HIS A 31 2.96 15.84 -22.33
CA HIS A 31 1.88 15.07 -21.75
C HIS A 31 1.23 14.20 -22.83
N LEU A 32 1.34 12.88 -22.66
CA LEU A 32 0.73 11.88 -23.54
C LEU A 32 -0.35 11.12 -22.80
N ARG A 33 -1.39 10.71 -23.54
CA ARG A 33 -2.50 9.92 -22.99
C ARG A 33 -2.81 8.74 -23.88
N ALA A 34 -2.79 7.52 -23.28
CA ALA A 34 -3.40 6.36 -23.87
C ALA A 34 -4.89 6.33 -23.50
N GLY A 35 -5.76 5.94 -24.45
CA GLY A 35 -7.21 5.93 -24.26
C GLY A 35 -7.84 7.31 -24.26
N ASP A 36 -9.17 7.35 -24.07
CA ASP A 36 -9.98 8.57 -24.23
C ASP A 36 -10.26 9.30 -22.91
N VAL A 37 -9.95 8.67 -21.76
CA VAL A 37 -10.33 9.16 -20.44
C VAL A 37 -9.11 9.69 -19.70
N ARG A 38 -9.21 10.94 -19.22
CA ARG A 38 -8.23 11.52 -18.29
C ARG A 38 -8.27 10.76 -16.96
N GLU A 39 -7.11 10.30 -16.49
CA GLU A 39 -7.07 9.53 -15.24
C GLU A 39 -7.32 10.40 -14.00
N TRP A 40 -6.62 11.56 -13.93
CA TRP A 40 -6.64 12.42 -12.74
C TRP A 40 -6.81 13.89 -13.14
N THR A 41 -7.48 14.69 -12.29
CA THR A 41 -7.70 16.13 -12.55
C THR A 41 -6.41 16.95 -12.52
N GLU A 42 -5.31 16.44 -12.00
CA GLU A 42 -4.00 17.09 -12.04
C GLU A 42 -3.40 17.15 -13.44
N PHE A 43 -3.73 16.20 -14.33
CA PHE A 43 -3.31 16.27 -15.73
C PHE A 43 -4.11 17.32 -16.48
N ALA A 44 -3.57 17.85 -17.58
CA ALA A 44 -4.30 18.72 -18.46
C ALA A 44 -5.52 18.00 -19.08
N GLU A 45 -6.61 18.73 -19.30
CA GLU A 45 -7.82 18.17 -19.91
C GLU A 45 -7.52 17.58 -21.29
N GLN A 46 -6.66 18.26 -22.07
CA GLN A 46 -6.17 17.80 -23.36
C GLN A 46 -4.70 17.40 -23.26
N ALA A 47 -4.39 16.15 -23.62
CA ALA A 47 -3.03 15.70 -23.84
C ALA A 47 -2.50 16.24 -25.19
N GLU A 48 -1.19 16.27 -25.38
CA GLU A 48 -0.57 16.63 -26.66
C GLU A 48 -0.85 15.57 -27.75
N GLY A 49 -1.13 14.34 -27.34
CA GLY A 49 -1.48 13.21 -28.19
C GLY A 49 -1.35 11.87 -27.45
N ASP A 50 -1.56 10.80 -28.17
CA ASP A 50 -1.26 9.43 -27.76
C ASP A 50 0.12 8.96 -28.25
N ARG A 51 0.78 9.78 -29.08
CA ARG A 51 2.08 9.53 -29.68
C ARG A 51 2.94 10.80 -29.63
N LEU A 52 4.21 10.64 -29.35
CA LEU A 52 5.22 11.69 -29.49
C LEU A 52 6.27 11.23 -30.50
N ASP A 53 6.47 12.01 -31.56
CA ASP A 53 7.53 11.80 -32.54
C ASP A 53 8.59 12.88 -32.39
N ILE A 54 9.87 12.50 -32.32
CA ILE A 54 11.00 13.37 -32.10
C ILE A 54 12.03 13.11 -33.19
N ALA A 55 12.20 14.11 -34.07
CA ALA A 55 13.21 14.06 -35.11
C ALA A 55 14.59 14.47 -34.57
N PHE A 56 15.62 13.78 -34.97
CA PHE A 56 17.02 14.13 -34.70
C PHE A 56 17.93 13.70 -35.85
N ASP A 57 19.05 14.40 -35.98
CA ASP A 57 20.04 14.13 -37.04
C ASP A 57 21.24 13.37 -36.47
N VAL A 58 21.63 12.30 -37.15
CA VAL A 58 22.80 11.49 -36.82
C VAL A 58 23.97 11.89 -37.70
N LYS A 59 25.11 12.26 -37.08
CA LYS A 59 26.38 12.46 -37.74
C LYS A 59 27.11 11.11 -37.88
N ALA A 60 27.55 10.76 -39.09
CA ALA A 60 28.19 9.49 -39.36
C ALA A 60 29.46 9.23 -38.49
N GLU A 61 30.14 10.30 -38.07
CA GLU A 61 31.38 10.25 -37.33
C GLU A 61 31.15 9.97 -35.83
N HIS A 62 29.95 10.30 -35.30
CA HIS A 62 29.57 10.17 -33.88
C HIS A 62 28.11 9.71 -33.76
N PRO A 63 27.79 8.45 -34.14
CA PRO A 63 26.45 7.95 -33.97
C PRO A 63 26.14 7.79 -32.47
N PRO A 64 24.93 8.20 -32.01
CA PRO A 64 24.53 7.99 -30.62
C PRO A 64 24.42 6.50 -30.32
N LYS A 65 24.86 6.09 -29.13
CA LYS A 65 24.82 4.70 -28.65
C LYS A 65 23.91 4.52 -27.44
N THR A 66 23.53 5.62 -26.78
CA THR A 66 22.65 5.61 -25.62
C THR A 66 21.62 6.72 -25.76
N PHE A 67 20.36 6.40 -25.52
CA PHE A 67 19.24 7.33 -25.37
C PHE A 67 18.88 7.44 -23.90
N ARG A 68 18.73 8.68 -23.40
CA ARG A 68 18.31 9.03 -22.06
C ARG A 68 16.98 9.76 -22.11
N LEU A 69 16.04 9.39 -21.22
CA LEU A 69 14.71 9.98 -21.09
C LEU A 69 14.34 10.13 -19.61
N ARG A 70 13.72 11.24 -19.25
CA ARG A 70 13.04 11.43 -17.98
C ARG A 70 11.54 11.24 -18.19
N HIS A 71 10.89 10.44 -17.33
CA HIS A 71 9.47 10.13 -17.42
C HIS A 71 8.82 10.05 -16.05
N ARG A 72 7.48 10.20 -16.00
CA ARG A 72 6.65 10.16 -14.80
C ARG A 72 5.30 9.55 -15.10
N ASP A 73 4.64 9.05 -14.05
CA ASP A 73 3.25 8.59 -14.09
C ASP A 73 3.02 7.44 -15.09
N VAL A 74 4.01 6.59 -15.33
CA VAL A 74 3.91 5.44 -16.25
C VAL A 74 3.30 4.26 -15.54
N LYS A 75 2.00 3.99 -15.75
CA LYS A 75 1.28 2.87 -15.15
C LYS A 75 1.07 1.72 -16.12
N GLN A 76 0.90 2.05 -17.40
CA GLN A 76 0.72 1.06 -18.46
C GLN A 76 2.00 0.91 -19.32
N SER A 77 1.98 -0.02 -20.25
CA SER A 77 3.12 -0.30 -21.11
C SER A 77 3.20 0.72 -22.27
N TRP A 78 4.33 1.43 -22.35
CA TRP A 78 4.66 2.35 -23.44
C TRP A 78 5.92 1.86 -24.17
N LYS A 79 5.87 1.87 -25.50
CA LYS A 79 6.98 1.47 -26.37
C LYS A 79 7.83 2.67 -26.74
N LEU A 80 9.14 2.47 -26.75
CA LEU A 80 10.11 3.35 -27.36
C LEU A 80 10.45 2.80 -28.74
N MET A 81 10.17 3.60 -29.79
CA MET A 81 10.40 3.22 -31.17
C MET A 81 11.53 4.07 -31.77
N LEU A 82 12.32 3.49 -32.64
CA LEU A 82 13.33 4.19 -33.45
C LEU A 82 13.09 3.80 -34.91
N ASN A 83 12.79 4.77 -35.77
CA ASN A 83 12.47 4.55 -37.19
C ASN A 83 11.45 3.38 -37.36
N ASP A 84 10.36 3.45 -36.59
CA ASP A 84 9.27 2.46 -36.51
C ASP A 84 9.65 1.05 -36.00
N ARG A 85 10.87 0.88 -35.48
CA ARG A 85 11.30 -0.36 -34.80
C ARG A 85 11.28 -0.17 -33.30
N GLU A 86 10.67 -1.10 -32.53
CA GLU A 86 10.71 -1.12 -31.07
C GLU A 86 12.16 -1.36 -30.60
N ILE A 87 12.70 -0.44 -29.77
CA ILE A 87 14.03 -0.54 -29.14
C ILE A 87 13.96 -0.70 -27.63
N GLY A 88 12.77 -0.54 -27.04
CA GLY A 88 12.55 -0.73 -25.61
C GLY A 88 11.16 -0.31 -25.18
N ARG A 89 10.96 -0.34 -23.88
CA ARG A 89 9.73 0.11 -23.21
C ARG A 89 10.07 0.98 -22.03
N LEU A 90 9.17 1.91 -21.68
CA LEU A 90 9.28 2.67 -20.45
C LEU A 90 9.09 1.74 -19.26
N PRO A 91 9.91 1.82 -18.20
CA PRO A 91 9.61 1.19 -16.91
C PRO A 91 8.25 1.66 -16.39
N GLN A 92 7.45 0.71 -15.89
CA GLN A 92 6.21 1.03 -15.20
C GLN A 92 6.55 1.52 -13.80
N ASP A 93 6.55 2.84 -13.63
CA ASP A 93 6.78 3.52 -12.36
C ASP A 93 6.09 4.88 -12.41
N GLU A 94 5.32 5.20 -11.39
CA GLU A 94 4.63 6.50 -11.28
C GLU A 94 5.57 7.62 -10.82
N ASN A 95 6.72 7.26 -10.25
CA ASN A 95 7.71 8.22 -9.80
C ASN A 95 8.43 8.87 -10.98
N ASP A 96 9.01 10.03 -10.71
CA ASP A 96 9.88 10.73 -11.64
C ASP A 96 11.19 9.94 -11.78
N THR A 97 11.46 9.42 -12.98
CA THR A 97 12.54 8.47 -13.24
C THR A 97 13.36 8.87 -14.45
N VAL A 98 14.68 8.72 -14.36
CA VAL A 98 15.62 8.85 -15.49
C VAL A 98 16.00 7.45 -15.96
N SER A 99 15.62 7.12 -17.19
CA SER A 99 15.89 5.82 -17.82
C SER A 99 16.78 5.94 -19.05
N PHE A 100 17.47 4.84 -19.37
CA PHE A 100 18.42 4.77 -20.47
C PHE A 100 18.18 3.52 -21.32
N TRP A 101 18.38 3.66 -22.64
CA TRP A 101 18.27 2.55 -23.59
C TRP A 101 19.46 2.54 -24.54
N PRO A 102 19.96 1.34 -24.95
CA PRO A 102 20.96 1.25 -26.00
C PRO A 102 20.36 1.64 -27.34
N MET A 103 21.08 2.38 -28.13
CA MET A 103 20.77 2.64 -29.53
C MET A 103 21.38 1.54 -30.41
N PRO A 104 20.75 1.18 -31.55
CA PRO A 104 21.33 0.21 -32.47
C PRO A 104 22.68 0.64 -33.02
N ASP A 105 23.60 -0.29 -33.21
CA ASP A 105 24.94 -0.04 -33.78
C ASP A 105 24.86 0.52 -35.21
N GLU A 106 23.89 0.07 -35.99
CA GLU A 106 23.65 0.52 -37.36
C GLU A 106 22.53 1.58 -37.38
N LEU A 107 22.88 2.81 -37.06
CA LEU A 107 21.98 3.96 -37.16
C LEU A 107 22.28 4.76 -38.43
N PRO A 108 21.29 4.98 -39.34
CA PRO A 108 21.52 5.73 -40.54
C PRO A 108 22.00 7.16 -40.26
N ALA A 109 23.01 7.65 -41.02
CA ALA A 109 23.38 9.04 -40.97
C ALA A 109 22.28 9.93 -41.58
N GLY A 110 22.09 11.11 -41.00
CA GLY A 110 21.02 12.06 -41.39
C GLY A 110 19.78 11.90 -40.45
N PRO A 111 18.57 12.21 -40.97
CA PRO A 111 17.37 12.31 -40.17
C PRO A 111 16.90 10.94 -39.65
N ASN A 112 16.61 10.86 -38.38
CA ASN A 112 16.02 9.73 -37.68
C ASN A 112 14.87 10.18 -36.79
N THR A 113 13.99 9.29 -36.40
CA THR A 113 12.83 9.57 -35.54
C THR A 113 12.76 8.61 -34.36
N LEU A 114 12.78 9.15 -33.16
CA LEU A 114 12.35 8.43 -31.95
C LEU A 114 10.84 8.67 -31.76
N ALA A 115 10.11 7.63 -31.37
CA ALA A 115 8.70 7.77 -31.02
C ALA A 115 8.38 7.06 -29.70
N ILE A 116 7.47 7.65 -28.93
CA ILE A 116 6.91 7.07 -27.71
C ILE A 116 5.43 6.81 -27.99
N VAL A 117 4.99 5.55 -27.88
CA VAL A 117 3.63 5.12 -28.23
C VAL A 117 3.09 4.14 -27.20
N PRO A 118 1.77 4.14 -26.89
CA PRO A 118 1.18 3.17 -26.01
C PRO A 118 1.25 1.74 -26.62
N ALA A 119 1.42 0.74 -25.77
CA ALA A 119 1.39 -0.65 -26.21
C ALA A 119 -0.04 -1.23 -26.24
N GLY A 120 -0.99 -0.57 -25.61
CA GLY A 120 -2.39 -0.96 -25.49
C GLY A 120 -3.33 0.24 -25.42
N SER A 121 -4.60 0.01 -25.14
CA SER A 121 -5.64 1.04 -25.05
C SER A 121 -6.13 1.33 -23.63
N ALA A 122 -5.53 0.72 -22.62
CA ALA A 122 -5.86 1.04 -21.22
C ALA A 122 -5.51 2.50 -20.93
N PRO A 123 -6.37 3.26 -20.24
CA PRO A 123 -6.11 4.65 -19.90
C PRO A 123 -4.79 4.79 -19.13
N ASP A 124 -3.98 5.77 -19.53
CA ASP A 124 -2.72 6.13 -18.88
C ASP A 124 -2.31 7.54 -19.31
N ASP A 125 -2.12 8.44 -18.37
CA ASP A 125 -1.58 9.78 -18.58
C ASP A 125 -0.13 9.80 -18.13
N ILE A 126 0.82 10.02 -19.06
CA ILE A 126 2.25 10.05 -18.77
C ILE A 126 2.88 11.40 -19.10
N GLN A 127 3.98 11.72 -18.45
CA GLN A 127 4.84 12.84 -18.81
C GLN A 127 6.22 12.34 -19.20
N VAL A 128 6.74 12.78 -20.34
CA VAL A 128 8.06 12.42 -20.88
C VAL A 128 8.83 13.64 -21.33
N GLY A 129 10.13 13.71 -21.07
CA GLY A 129 10.94 14.87 -21.45
C GLY A 129 12.41 14.74 -21.08
N ASP A 130 13.17 15.85 -21.14
CA ASP A 130 14.63 15.89 -20.93
C ASP A 130 15.36 14.76 -21.68
N MET A 131 15.17 14.75 -23.01
CA MET A 131 15.64 13.69 -23.90
C MET A 131 17.04 14.03 -24.41
N ARG A 132 17.94 13.06 -24.31
CA ARG A 132 19.33 13.24 -24.67
C ARG A 132 19.88 11.99 -25.36
N LEU A 133 20.87 12.23 -26.22
CA LEU A 133 21.65 11.21 -26.90
C LEU A 133 23.10 11.29 -26.45
N ASP A 134 23.72 10.15 -26.17
CA ASP A 134 25.13 10.03 -25.79
C ASP A 134 25.84 9.13 -26.81
N ASP A 135 27.05 9.49 -27.23
CA ASP A 135 27.87 8.72 -28.19
C ASP A 135 28.59 7.54 -27.52
N ARG A 136 28.51 7.40 -26.21
CA ARG A 136 29.05 6.30 -25.44
C ARG A 136 28.05 5.13 -25.32
N PRO A 137 28.56 3.88 -25.30
CA PRO A 137 27.72 2.71 -25.01
C PRO A 137 27.03 2.82 -23.66
N LEU A 138 25.82 2.23 -23.55
CA LEU A 138 25.00 2.23 -22.34
C LEU A 138 25.79 1.77 -21.10
N ASP A 139 26.54 0.65 -21.21
CA ASP A 139 27.34 0.15 -20.08
C ASP A 139 28.43 1.14 -19.66
N THR A 140 28.97 1.93 -20.56
CA THR A 140 29.95 2.97 -20.23
C THR A 140 29.29 4.13 -19.48
N VAL A 141 28.10 4.56 -19.92
CA VAL A 141 27.34 5.64 -19.27
C VAL A 141 26.91 5.21 -17.87
N LEU A 142 26.31 4.04 -17.74
CA LEU A 142 25.79 3.56 -16.45
C LEU A 142 26.87 3.15 -15.44
N ASN A 143 28.11 2.87 -15.89
CA ASN A 143 29.23 2.50 -15.03
C ASN A 143 30.31 3.59 -14.97
N GLU A 144 29.95 4.83 -15.24
CA GLU A 144 30.90 5.94 -15.34
C GLU A 144 31.57 6.27 -14.00
N ALA A 145 30.88 6.04 -12.88
CA ALA A 145 31.43 6.26 -11.55
C ALA A 145 31.02 5.14 -10.57
N THR A 146 31.66 5.08 -9.42
CA THR A 146 31.38 4.12 -8.36
C THR A 146 31.05 4.84 -7.06
N LEU A 147 30.00 4.37 -6.36
CA LEU A 147 29.62 4.82 -5.03
C LEU A 147 29.58 3.63 -4.08
N GLU A 148 30.32 3.69 -2.99
CA GLU A 148 30.22 2.73 -1.89
C GLU A 148 29.40 3.35 -0.77
N VAL A 149 28.37 2.62 -0.29
CA VAL A 149 27.48 3.09 0.77
C VAL A 149 27.50 2.08 1.91
N SER A 150 27.61 2.59 3.14
CA SER A 150 27.47 1.80 4.36
C SER A 150 26.40 2.43 5.24
N ILE A 151 25.40 1.63 5.64
CA ILE A 151 24.27 2.06 6.48
C ILE A 151 24.31 1.28 7.78
N THR A 152 24.20 1.98 8.91
CA THR A 152 24.29 1.38 10.24
C THR A 152 23.17 1.85 11.15
N GLU A 153 22.80 0.99 12.11
CA GLU A 153 22.06 1.29 13.31
C GLU A 153 22.99 0.99 14.49
N ASP A 154 23.21 1.95 15.40
CA ASP A 154 24.12 1.84 16.54
C ASP A 154 25.54 1.35 16.20
N GLY A 155 25.99 1.67 14.98
CA GLY A 155 27.31 1.29 14.47
C GLY A 155 27.37 -0.08 13.79
N GLU A 156 26.33 -0.89 13.88
CA GLU A 156 26.22 -2.19 13.20
C GLU A 156 25.48 -2.04 11.87
N ARG A 157 25.95 -2.74 10.83
CA ARG A 157 25.29 -2.74 9.52
C ARG A 157 23.97 -3.50 9.57
N ILE A 158 22.93 -2.93 8.94
CA ILE A 158 21.58 -3.46 8.98
C ILE A 158 20.93 -3.46 7.57
N PRO A 159 20.10 -4.47 7.22
CA PRO A 159 19.32 -4.43 5.99
C PRO A 159 18.46 -3.17 5.92
N CYS A 160 18.44 -2.52 4.75
CA CYS A 160 17.73 -1.27 4.57
C CYS A 160 17.46 -0.99 3.09
N ARG A 161 16.69 0.05 2.83
CA ARG A 161 16.49 0.62 1.50
C ARG A 161 17.31 1.89 1.33
N LEU A 162 17.96 2.01 0.17
CA LEU A 162 18.55 3.24 -0.35
C LEU A 162 17.67 3.80 -1.47
N THR A 163 17.45 5.11 -1.46
CA THR A 163 16.85 5.83 -2.57
C THR A 163 17.84 6.86 -3.09
N LEU A 164 18.10 6.86 -4.41
CA LEU A 164 19.02 7.75 -5.08
C LEU A 164 18.27 8.63 -6.09
N VAL A 165 18.39 9.92 -5.92
CA VAL A 165 17.77 10.89 -6.83
C VAL A 165 18.80 11.89 -7.38
N ASP A 166 18.56 12.34 -8.58
CA ASP A 166 19.30 13.44 -9.20
C ASP A 166 18.91 14.81 -8.58
N PRO A 167 19.53 15.95 -8.98
CA PRO A 167 19.17 17.26 -8.45
C PRO A 167 17.74 17.72 -8.75
N ASN A 168 17.04 17.05 -9.66
CA ASN A 168 15.62 17.31 -9.96
C ASN A 168 14.68 16.48 -9.08
N GLY A 169 15.21 15.59 -8.23
CA GLY A 169 14.43 14.64 -7.44
C GLY A 169 14.01 13.39 -8.22
N SER A 170 14.59 13.14 -9.42
CA SER A 170 14.26 11.98 -10.24
C SER A 170 15.08 10.75 -9.80
N LEU A 171 14.44 9.61 -9.70
CA LEU A 171 15.08 8.32 -9.48
C LEU A 171 16.05 7.99 -10.62
N MET A 172 17.29 7.64 -10.29
CA MET A 172 18.35 7.43 -11.28
C MET A 172 18.54 5.94 -11.59
N THR A 173 18.51 5.58 -12.87
CA THR A 173 18.91 4.23 -13.31
C THR A 173 20.39 3.97 -13.00
N LEU A 174 20.67 2.79 -12.47
CA LEU A 174 22.01 2.36 -12.04
C LEU A 174 22.59 1.35 -13.03
N GLY A 175 23.92 1.31 -13.13
CA GLY A 175 24.66 0.23 -13.81
C GLY A 175 24.73 -1.05 -12.98
N THR A 176 24.60 -0.92 -11.65
CA THR A 176 24.52 -2.07 -10.74
C THR A 176 23.23 -2.83 -10.97
N ARG A 177 23.31 -4.16 -10.96
CA ARG A 177 22.19 -5.08 -11.10
C ARG A 177 21.91 -5.81 -9.79
N SER A 178 20.70 -6.33 -9.66
CA SER A 178 20.34 -7.22 -8.55
C SER A 178 21.24 -8.45 -8.49
N GLY A 179 21.41 -8.97 -7.28
CA GLY A 179 22.23 -10.14 -7.00
C GLY A 179 21.85 -10.76 -5.64
N GLU A 180 22.73 -11.59 -5.09
CA GLU A 180 22.46 -12.33 -3.84
C GLU A 180 22.26 -11.39 -2.61
N ARG A 181 22.82 -10.18 -2.66
CA ARG A 181 22.81 -9.23 -1.52
C ARG A 181 22.10 -7.92 -1.81
N LEU A 182 21.70 -7.69 -3.05
CA LEU A 182 21.07 -6.43 -3.49
C LEU A 182 19.84 -6.72 -4.34
N ALA A 183 18.76 -5.95 -4.11
CA ALA A 183 17.65 -5.82 -5.04
C ALA A 183 17.67 -4.40 -5.60
N VAL A 184 17.76 -4.25 -6.93
CA VAL A 184 18.05 -2.97 -7.59
C VAL A 184 16.99 -2.66 -8.63
N ARG A 185 16.42 -1.44 -8.54
CA ARG A 185 15.57 -0.82 -9.56
C ARG A 185 16.02 0.63 -9.79
N PRO A 186 15.54 1.35 -10.78
CA PRO A 186 15.91 2.74 -10.95
C PRO A 186 15.76 3.53 -9.65
N GLY A 187 16.85 4.08 -9.16
CA GLY A 187 16.92 4.87 -7.93
C GLY A 187 16.60 4.16 -6.61
N VAL A 188 16.26 2.87 -6.62
CA VAL A 188 15.94 2.12 -5.39
C VAL A 188 16.85 0.89 -5.27
N VAL A 189 17.50 0.76 -4.13
CA VAL A 189 18.37 -0.37 -3.82
C VAL A 189 18.09 -0.88 -2.42
N TYR A 190 17.66 -2.13 -2.31
CA TYR A 190 17.66 -2.83 -1.03
C TYR A 190 18.98 -3.56 -0.83
N THR A 191 19.51 -3.51 0.36
CA THR A 191 20.71 -4.23 0.77
C THR A 191 20.40 -5.19 1.91
N ALA A 192 20.93 -6.41 1.79
CA ALA A 192 20.74 -7.48 2.76
C ALA A 192 21.57 -7.31 4.04
N ASP A 193 22.55 -6.38 4.05
CA ASP A 193 23.50 -6.21 5.16
C ASP A 193 23.99 -4.78 5.37
N GLY A 194 23.29 -3.78 4.85
CA GLY A 194 23.65 -2.37 5.02
C GLY A 194 24.89 -1.93 4.24
N TRP A 195 25.32 -2.69 3.22
CA TRP A 195 26.41 -2.30 2.35
C TRP A 195 26.04 -2.46 0.87
N ALA A 196 26.42 -1.50 0.07
CA ALA A 196 26.25 -1.54 -1.38
C ALA A 196 27.42 -0.87 -2.09
N ARG A 197 27.85 -1.47 -3.21
CA ARG A 197 28.74 -0.83 -4.18
C ARG A 197 27.96 -0.63 -5.47
N LEU A 198 27.75 0.64 -5.81
CA LEU A 198 26.87 1.07 -6.88
C LEU A 198 27.69 1.65 -8.02
N ALA A 199 27.41 1.20 -9.25
CA ALA A 199 27.88 1.80 -10.47
C ALA A 199 26.76 2.67 -11.03
N LEU A 200 27.06 3.91 -11.44
CA LEU A 200 26.06 4.87 -11.92
C LEU A 200 26.71 5.96 -12.76
N PRO A 201 25.94 6.75 -13.55
CA PRO A 201 26.47 7.90 -14.26
C PRO A 201 27.14 8.89 -13.32
N ALA A 202 28.15 9.61 -13.80
CA ALA A 202 28.72 10.73 -13.06
C ALA A 202 27.67 11.85 -12.90
N GLY A 203 27.71 12.54 -11.74
CA GLY A 203 26.73 13.58 -11.44
C GLY A 203 26.60 13.86 -9.95
N ARG A 204 25.63 14.68 -9.59
CA ARG A 204 25.25 14.94 -8.20
C ARG A 204 24.03 14.13 -7.84
N TYR A 205 24.00 13.58 -6.63
CA TYR A 205 22.92 12.76 -6.14
C TYR A 205 22.60 13.08 -4.68
N THR A 206 21.35 12.95 -4.32
CA THR A 206 20.94 12.83 -2.92
C THR A 206 20.61 11.38 -2.64
N LEU A 207 21.22 10.83 -1.59
CA LEU A 207 20.97 9.50 -1.07
C LEU A 207 20.04 9.61 0.13
N TYR A 208 19.08 8.72 0.22
CA TYR A 208 18.27 8.51 1.42
C TYR A 208 18.42 7.07 1.86
N ALA A 209 18.62 6.85 3.16
CA ALA A 209 18.58 5.52 3.78
C ALA A 209 17.41 5.43 4.74
N GLY A 210 16.64 4.34 4.68
CA GLY A 210 15.52 4.06 5.57
C GLY A 210 15.28 2.56 5.71
N ARG A 211 14.49 2.17 6.73
CA ARG A 211 14.15 0.77 7.01
C ARG A 211 12.68 0.64 7.41
N GLY A 212 11.80 1.00 6.49
CA GLY A 212 10.35 0.96 6.71
C GLY A 212 9.85 2.01 7.69
N PHE A 213 8.62 1.79 8.12
CA PHE A 213 7.85 2.75 8.92
C PHE A 213 8.43 3.05 10.31
N GLU A 214 9.15 2.10 10.90
CA GLU A 214 9.59 2.25 12.30
C GLU A 214 10.86 3.10 12.46
N TYR A 215 11.55 3.36 11.34
CA TYR A 215 12.86 4.01 11.32
C TYR A 215 12.80 5.44 10.79
N GLY A 216 13.69 6.27 11.31
CA GLY A 216 14.03 7.57 10.73
C GLY A 216 14.71 7.44 9.38
N ILE A 217 14.82 8.57 8.68
CA ILE A 217 15.54 8.68 7.41
C ILE A 217 16.83 9.46 7.65
N ASP A 218 17.96 8.92 7.18
CA ASP A 218 19.20 9.67 7.03
C ASP A 218 19.49 9.96 5.55
N SER A 219 20.19 11.04 5.26
CA SER A 219 20.46 11.46 3.89
C SER A 219 21.83 12.09 3.72
N ALA A 220 22.41 11.94 2.52
CA ALA A 220 23.67 12.57 2.14
C ALA A 220 23.66 13.02 0.68
N GLU A 221 24.31 14.14 0.40
CA GLU A 221 24.62 14.56 -0.97
C GLU A 221 25.98 14.01 -1.38
N VAL A 222 26.09 13.51 -2.60
CA VAL A 222 27.34 13.01 -3.18
C VAL A 222 27.53 13.61 -4.58
N GLU A 223 28.80 13.89 -4.92
CA GLU A 223 29.21 14.31 -6.24
C GLU A 223 30.19 13.27 -6.82
N LEU A 224 29.83 12.70 -7.96
CA LEU A 224 30.59 11.69 -8.66
C LEU A 224 31.18 12.26 -9.95
N THR A 225 32.49 12.18 -10.09
CA THR A 225 33.17 12.58 -11.32
C THR A 225 33.39 11.37 -12.24
N PRO A 226 33.49 11.58 -13.57
CA PRO A 226 33.78 10.50 -14.51
C PRO A 226 35.05 9.72 -14.13
N GLY A 227 34.94 8.38 -14.06
CA GLY A 227 36.01 7.48 -13.61
C GLY A 227 36.31 7.56 -12.10
N GLY A 228 35.55 8.37 -11.35
CA GLY A 228 35.77 8.59 -9.92
C GLY A 228 35.06 7.57 -9.05
N SER A 229 35.39 7.61 -7.75
CA SER A 229 34.73 6.86 -6.70
C SER A 229 34.47 7.73 -5.48
N ALA A 230 33.32 7.50 -4.81
CA ALA A 230 33.00 8.15 -3.55
C ALA A 230 32.53 7.10 -2.51
N ASN A 231 32.59 7.48 -1.23
CA ASN A 231 32.09 6.69 -0.13
C ASN A 231 31.10 7.53 0.67
N SER A 232 29.95 6.93 1.03
CA SER A 232 28.96 7.54 1.90
C SER A 232 28.68 6.63 3.09
N LYS A 233 28.50 7.24 4.28
CA LYS A 233 28.09 6.55 5.50
C LYS A 233 26.83 7.21 6.01
N LEU A 234 25.80 6.39 6.22
CA LEU A 234 24.49 6.81 6.72
C LEU A 234 24.20 6.03 8.00
N SER A 235 23.44 6.67 8.91
CA SER A 235 23.05 6.06 10.17
C SER A 235 21.55 6.26 10.37
N ILE A 236 20.81 5.17 10.44
CA ILE A 236 19.38 5.18 10.73
C ILE A 236 19.14 4.68 12.16
N SER A 237 18.03 5.07 12.74
CA SER A 237 17.64 4.62 14.07
C SER A 237 16.15 4.36 14.14
N ARG A 238 15.75 3.42 14.99
CA ARG A 238 14.34 3.17 15.27
C ARG A 238 13.76 4.38 16.00
N GLU A 239 12.68 4.95 15.47
CA GLU A 239 11.98 6.12 16.03
C GLU A 239 10.62 5.74 16.60
N VAL A 240 9.98 4.67 16.10
CA VAL A 240 8.68 4.22 16.57
C VAL A 240 8.87 3.04 17.52
N PRO A 241 8.51 3.17 18.81
CA PRO A 241 8.58 2.06 19.75
C PRO A 241 7.44 1.08 19.46
N THR A 242 7.79 -0.13 19.06
CA THR A 242 6.83 -1.19 18.67
C THR A 242 7.01 -2.47 19.47
N GLU A 243 7.73 -2.43 20.59
CA GLU A 243 7.95 -3.61 21.42
C GLU A 243 6.63 -4.28 21.83
N GLY A 244 6.52 -5.59 21.59
CA GLY A 244 5.31 -6.37 21.80
C GLY A 244 4.27 -6.24 20.66
N TRP A 245 4.69 -5.70 19.51
CA TRP A 245 3.92 -5.63 18.29
C TRP A 245 4.69 -6.17 17.10
N VAL A 246 4.33 -7.36 16.65
CA VAL A 246 4.92 -7.96 15.44
C VAL A 246 4.44 -7.23 14.20
N ALA A 247 5.38 -6.71 13.41
CA ALA A 247 5.12 -6.07 12.11
C ALA A 247 4.88 -7.15 11.05
N CYS A 248 3.63 -7.31 10.61
CA CYS A 248 3.19 -8.33 9.65
C CYS A 248 2.75 -7.70 8.33
N ASP A 249 3.15 -8.31 7.21
CA ASP A 249 2.50 -8.08 5.91
C ASP A 249 1.76 -9.36 5.51
N THR A 250 0.44 -9.26 5.44
CA THR A 250 -0.45 -10.40 5.16
C THR A 250 -0.67 -10.66 3.68
N HIS A 251 -0.01 -9.86 2.77
CA HIS A 251 -0.23 -9.96 1.34
C HIS A 251 1.01 -9.53 0.56
N CYS A 252 1.80 -10.49 0.11
CA CYS A 252 2.97 -10.23 -0.74
C CYS A 252 3.26 -11.36 -1.73
N HIS A 253 3.80 -10.98 -2.88
CA HIS A 253 4.04 -11.84 -4.03
C HIS A 253 5.50 -11.85 -4.47
N THR A 254 5.82 -12.85 -5.28
CA THR A 254 7.11 -12.95 -5.96
C THR A 254 6.91 -13.22 -7.44
N LEU A 255 7.75 -12.63 -8.30
CA LEU A 255 7.81 -13.01 -9.71
C LEU A 255 8.09 -14.52 -9.87
N THR A 256 8.84 -15.10 -8.93
CA THR A 256 9.25 -16.52 -8.97
C THR A 256 8.07 -17.48 -8.95
N TYR A 257 7.03 -17.18 -8.19
CA TYR A 257 5.89 -18.07 -7.99
C TYR A 257 4.59 -17.51 -8.59
N SER A 258 4.33 -16.22 -8.48
CA SER A 258 3.14 -15.58 -9.04
C SER A 258 3.24 -15.37 -10.57
N GLY A 259 4.47 -15.34 -11.13
CA GLY A 259 4.70 -15.24 -12.56
C GLY A 259 4.52 -13.83 -13.15
N HIS A 260 4.25 -12.83 -12.34
CA HIS A 260 4.17 -11.42 -12.72
C HIS A 260 4.70 -10.52 -11.58
N GLY A 261 4.75 -9.18 -11.82
CA GLY A 261 5.54 -8.29 -11.00
C GLY A 261 7.03 -8.34 -11.37
N ASP A 262 7.89 -7.79 -10.55
CA ASP A 262 9.32 -7.74 -10.84
C ASP A 262 10.25 -8.26 -9.72
N ALA A 263 9.73 -8.49 -8.52
CA ALA A 263 10.49 -8.97 -7.37
C ALA A 263 10.65 -10.50 -7.40
N THR A 264 11.84 -10.99 -7.72
CA THR A 264 12.17 -12.42 -7.52
C THR A 264 12.13 -12.80 -6.04
N LEU A 265 12.06 -14.09 -5.70
CA LEU A 265 12.08 -14.53 -4.30
C LEU A 265 13.29 -13.97 -3.54
N ALA A 266 14.49 -14.01 -4.13
CA ALA A 266 15.69 -13.47 -3.48
C ALA A 266 15.58 -11.96 -3.20
N GLU A 267 15.11 -11.19 -4.17
CA GLU A 267 14.89 -9.74 -4.02
C GLU A 267 13.80 -9.44 -3.00
N ARG A 268 12.70 -10.21 -2.99
CA ARG A 268 11.62 -10.08 -2.02
C ARG A 268 12.12 -10.28 -0.59
N LEU A 269 12.94 -11.29 -0.31
CA LEU A 269 13.50 -11.53 1.03
C LEU A 269 14.40 -10.40 1.49
N ILE A 270 15.19 -9.81 0.57
CA ILE A 270 16.03 -8.64 0.88
C ILE A 270 15.13 -7.42 1.20
N ALA A 271 14.08 -7.20 0.42
CA ALA A 271 13.14 -6.10 0.64
C ALA A 271 12.36 -6.25 1.96
N VAL A 272 11.90 -7.47 2.31
CA VAL A 272 11.26 -7.79 3.61
C VAL A 272 12.17 -7.38 4.78
N ALA A 273 13.43 -7.80 4.75
CA ALA A 273 14.41 -7.42 5.79
C ALA A 273 14.66 -5.90 5.78
N GLY A 274 14.71 -5.30 4.58
CA GLY A 274 14.97 -3.87 4.39
C GLY A 274 13.82 -2.95 4.81
N GLU A 275 12.58 -3.47 4.89
CA GLU A 275 11.39 -2.74 5.36
C GLU A 275 11.00 -3.10 6.81
N ALA A 276 11.81 -3.90 7.51
CA ALA A 276 11.56 -4.35 8.87
C ALA A 276 10.18 -5.03 9.03
N ILE A 277 9.80 -5.88 8.08
CA ILE A 277 8.65 -6.77 8.23
C ILE A 277 9.13 -8.03 8.95
N GLU A 278 8.53 -8.32 10.10
CA GLU A 278 8.94 -9.42 10.99
C GLU A 278 8.20 -10.71 10.70
N LEU A 279 6.98 -10.61 10.16
CA LEU A 279 6.13 -11.75 9.82
C LEU A 279 5.56 -11.59 8.39
N PRO A 280 6.34 -11.82 7.32
CA PRO A 280 5.80 -11.84 5.96
C PRO A 280 5.01 -13.12 5.74
N ILE A 281 3.78 -12.99 5.22
CA ILE A 281 2.96 -14.12 4.79
C ILE A 281 3.18 -14.35 3.29
N ALA A 282 3.66 -15.52 2.90
CA ALA A 282 3.85 -15.87 1.50
C ALA A 282 2.48 -16.14 0.83
N THR A 283 2.02 -15.23 -0.01
CA THR A 283 0.67 -15.30 -0.61
C THR A 283 0.68 -15.33 -2.12
N ASP A 284 1.67 -16.00 -2.73
CA ASP A 284 1.70 -16.17 -4.18
C ASP A 284 0.42 -16.87 -4.70
N HIS A 285 -0.05 -16.48 -5.89
CA HIS A 285 -1.34 -16.87 -6.46
C HIS A 285 -1.51 -18.38 -6.63
N ASN A 286 -2.53 -18.96 -6.01
CA ASN A 286 -2.95 -20.35 -6.14
C ASN A 286 -1.84 -21.38 -5.91
N LEU A 287 -0.83 -21.00 -5.13
CA LEU A 287 0.29 -21.86 -4.75
C LEU A 287 0.50 -21.79 -3.23
N ARG A 288 0.74 -22.95 -2.62
CA ARG A 288 1.29 -22.95 -1.27
C ARG A 288 2.78 -22.65 -1.36
N VAL A 289 3.21 -21.53 -0.80
CA VAL A 289 4.61 -21.12 -0.84
C VAL A 289 5.13 -20.94 0.59
N ASP A 290 6.41 -21.26 0.77
CA ASP A 290 7.15 -21.12 2.02
C ASP A 290 8.52 -20.49 1.72
N TYR A 291 8.80 -19.36 2.37
CA TYR A 291 10.05 -18.61 2.17
C TYR A 291 11.16 -19.02 3.16
N ASP A 292 10.89 -19.92 4.13
CA ASP A 292 11.81 -20.17 5.26
C ASP A 292 13.18 -20.69 4.82
N GLU A 293 13.24 -21.70 3.95
CA GLU A 293 14.51 -22.27 3.46
C GLU A 293 15.33 -21.25 2.68
N ALA A 294 14.66 -20.47 1.81
CA ALA A 294 15.33 -19.41 1.04
C ALA A 294 15.85 -18.28 1.96
N ALA A 295 15.08 -17.90 2.98
CA ALA A 295 15.49 -16.90 3.97
C ALA A 295 16.69 -17.38 4.81
N ARG A 296 16.73 -18.66 5.19
CA ARG A 296 17.90 -19.28 5.87
C ARG A 296 19.12 -19.27 4.97
N THR A 297 18.97 -19.68 3.73
CA THR A 297 20.06 -19.72 2.75
C THR A 297 20.65 -18.34 2.50
N ALA A 298 19.79 -17.32 2.40
CA ALA A 298 20.21 -15.91 2.23
C ALA A 298 20.79 -15.28 3.51
N GLY A 299 20.71 -15.97 4.68
CA GLY A 299 21.15 -15.45 5.99
C GLY A 299 20.26 -14.32 6.53
N LEU A 300 19.01 -14.22 6.04
CA LEU A 300 18.05 -13.17 6.40
C LEU A 300 17.05 -13.61 7.47
N ARG A 301 16.94 -14.92 7.75
CA ARG A 301 15.99 -15.52 8.68
C ARG A 301 16.01 -14.91 10.10
N ARG A 302 17.11 -14.33 10.51
CA ARG A 302 17.23 -13.61 11.78
C ARG A 302 16.44 -12.29 11.86
N TYR A 303 16.00 -11.76 10.73
CA TYR A 303 15.27 -10.48 10.66
C TYR A 303 13.77 -10.66 10.58
N PHE A 304 13.27 -11.87 10.27
CA PHE A 304 11.86 -12.17 10.14
C PHE A 304 11.57 -13.66 10.21
N THR A 305 10.35 -14.00 10.60
CA THR A 305 9.79 -15.34 10.58
C THR A 305 8.75 -15.43 9.45
N PRO A 306 9.06 -16.07 8.30
CA PRO A 306 8.09 -16.18 7.22
C PRO A 306 7.02 -17.24 7.55
N VAL A 307 5.80 -17.01 7.08
CA VAL A 307 4.68 -17.92 7.25
C VAL A 307 4.22 -18.42 5.88
N ALA A 308 4.06 -19.73 5.76
CA ALA A 308 3.54 -20.32 4.53
C ALA A 308 2.05 -20.00 4.37
N GLY A 309 1.69 -19.57 3.18
CA GLY A 309 0.33 -19.18 2.82
C GLY A 309 0.04 -19.40 1.34
N ASN A 310 -1.07 -18.84 0.90
CA ASN A 310 -1.56 -18.88 -0.47
C ASN A 310 -2.58 -17.75 -0.68
N GLU A 311 -2.48 -16.99 -1.75
CA GLU A 311 -3.63 -16.23 -2.22
C GLU A 311 -4.50 -17.12 -3.10
N VAL A 312 -5.71 -17.40 -2.63
CA VAL A 312 -6.74 -18.11 -3.38
C VAL A 312 -7.38 -17.12 -4.35
N THR A 313 -6.86 -17.09 -5.56
CA THR A 313 -7.27 -16.17 -6.63
C THR A 313 -8.36 -16.80 -7.46
N THR A 314 -9.58 -16.28 -7.33
CA THR A 314 -10.76 -16.76 -8.09
C THR A 314 -11.21 -15.70 -9.08
N ALA A 315 -11.74 -16.15 -10.22
CA ALA A 315 -12.24 -15.21 -11.25
C ALA A 315 -13.59 -14.56 -10.91
N ARG A 316 -14.35 -15.08 -9.93
CA ARG A 316 -15.77 -14.69 -9.71
C ARG A 316 -16.20 -14.59 -8.26
N LEU A 317 -15.30 -14.86 -7.31
CA LEU A 317 -15.64 -14.89 -5.88
C LEU A 317 -14.80 -13.90 -5.06
N GLY A 318 -13.81 -13.24 -5.67
CA GLY A 318 -12.80 -12.42 -5.01
C GLY A 318 -11.53 -13.20 -4.70
N HIS A 319 -10.58 -12.54 -4.06
CA HIS A 319 -9.31 -13.11 -3.67
C HIS A 319 -9.22 -13.23 -2.15
N PHE A 320 -8.55 -14.30 -1.68
CA PHE A 320 -8.47 -14.59 -0.25
C PHE A 320 -7.06 -15.06 0.13
N ASN A 321 -6.40 -14.38 1.05
CA ASN A 321 -5.16 -14.87 1.62
C ASN A 321 -5.45 -15.87 2.72
N VAL A 322 -4.85 -17.05 2.61
CA VAL A 322 -5.07 -18.18 3.53
C VAL A 322 -3.75 -18.57 4.19
N PHE A 323 -3.72 -18.55 5.50
CA PHE A 323 -2.54 -18.91 6.31
C PHE A 323 -2.90 -19.26 7.78
N PRO A 324 -1.95 -19.83 8.55
CA PRO A 324 -0.76 -20.51 8.08
C PRO A 324 -1.14 -21.81 7.34
N LEU A 325 -0.28 -22.31 6.47
CA LEU A 325 -0.47 -23.60 5.80
C LEU A 325 0.59 -24.60 6.26
N ALA A 326 0.17 -25.83 6.57
CA ALA A 326 1.10 -26.88 7.01
C ALA A 326 2.10 -27.25 5.89
N ALA A 327 3.30 -27.73 6.26
CA ALA A 327 4.40 -28.00 5.33
C ALA A 327 4.01 -28.90 4.16
N GLU A 328 3.23 -29.94 4.40
CA GLU A 328 2.83 -30.93 3.41
C GLU A 328 1.41 -30.69 2.83
N SER A 329 0.77 -29.55 3.15
CA SER A 329 -0.56 -29.27 2.63
C SER A 329 -0.50 -28.86 1.15
N PRO A 330 -1.52 -29.22 0.35
CA PRO A 330 -1.66 -28.65 -0.99
C PRO A 330 -2.02 -27.17 -0.92
N ALA A 331 -1.90 -26.46 -2.05
CA ALA A 331 -2.57 -25.17 -2.22
C ALA A 331 -4.10 -25.36 -2.11
N VAL A 332 -4.81 -24.29 -1.71
CA VAL A 332 -6.27 -24.30 -1.73
C VAL A 332 -6.76 -24.35 -3.18
N ASP A 333 -7.68 -25.26 -3.47
CA ASP A 333 -8.29 -25.34 -4.80
C ASP A 333 -9.29 -24.18 -5.02
N ALA A 334 -8.95 -23.29 -5.95
CA ALA A 334 -9.73 -22.10 -6.30
C ALA A 334 -10.86 -22.37 -7.31
N ASP A 335 -10.97 -23.58 -7.86
CA ASP A 335 -12.00 -23.93 -8.85
C ASP A 335 -13.32 -24.27 -8.15
N VAL A 336 -14.03 -23.25 -7.73
CA VAL A 336 -15.33 -23.31 -7.05
C VAL A 336 -16.26 -22.24 -7.57
N SER A 337 -17.58 -22.43 -7.40
CA SER A 337 -18.62 -21.55 -7.93
C SER A 337 -19.27 -20.64 -6.88
N ASP A 338 -19.06 -20.89 -5.58
CA ASP A 338 -19.73 -20.17 -4.47
C ASP A 338 -18.85 -20.07 -3.22
N TRP A 339 -19.17 -19.10 -2.37
CA TRP A 339 -18.43 -18.88 -1.11
C TRP A 339 -18.54 -20.04 -0.11
N PRO A 340 -19.70 -20.66 0.16
CA PRO A 340 -19.75 -21.79 1.08
C PRO A 340 -18.76 -22.91 0.71
N SER A 341 -18.74 -23.31 -0.56
CA SER A 341 -17.81 -24.32 -1.07
C SER A 341 -16.36 -23.87 -0.97
N LEU A 342 -16.08 -22.57 -1.25
CA LEU A 342 -14.74 -22.00 -1.15
C LEU A 342 -14.22 -22.05 0.29
N PHE A 343 -15.00 -21.57 1.26
CA PHE A 343 -14.57 -21.53 2.66
C PHE A 343 -14.49 -22.93 3.29
N GLU A 344 -15.35 -23.87 2.87
CA GLU A 344 -15.20 -25.28 3.24
C GLU A 344 -13.84 -25.84 2.78
N ARG A 345 -13.46 -25.58 1.51
CA ARG A 345 -12.14 -25.99 1.00
C ARG A 345 -10.99 -25.29 1.73
N ILE A 346 -11.06 -23.97 1.93
CA ILE A 346 -10.04 -23.19 2.63
C ILE A 346 -9.76 -23.83 4.01
N PHE A 347 -10.79 -23.95 4.83
CA PHE A 347 -10.61 -24.43 6.20
C PHE A 347 -10.45 -25.96 6.33
N SER A 348 -10.58 -26.72 5.24
CA SER A 348 -10.21 -28.15 5.19
C SER A 348 -8.71 -28.37 4.96
N VAL A 349 -7.98 -27.36 4.50
CA VAL A 349 -6.53 -27.47 4.30
C VAL A 349 -5.82 -27.43 5.65
N ALA A 350 -4.89 -28.36 5.84
CA ALA A 350 -4.17 -28.50 7.11
C ALA A 350 -3.38 -27.21 7.43
N GLY A 351 -3.59 -26.69 8.64
CA GLY A 351 -2.97 -25.47 9.14
C GLY A 351 -3.78 -24.20 8.87
N ALA A 352 -4.70 -24.18 7.90
CA ALA A 352 -5.48 -23.00 7.55
C ALA A 352 -6.36 -22.51 8.73
N ARG A 353 -6.07 -21.31 9.22
CA ARG A 353 -6.79 -20.68 10.34
C ARG A 353 -7.33 -19.31 10.00
N VAL A 354 -6.65 -18.58 9.11
CA VAL A 354 -7.00 -17.23 8.67
C VAL A 354 -7.38 -17.28 7.20
N ALA A 355 -8.49 -16.63 6.86
CA ALA A 355 -8.89 -16.31 5.50
C ALA A 355 -9.16 -14.80 5.45
N VAL A 356 -8.31 -14.06 4.76
CA VAL A 356 -8.42 -12.61 4.57
C VAL A 356 -9.16 -12.33 3.27
N LEU A 357 -10.23 -11.54 3.30
CA LEU A 357 -10.83 -10.98 2.10
C LEU A 357 -9.93 -9.83 1.58
N ASN A 358 -9.29 -10.04 0.42
CA ASN A 358 -8.36 -9.10 -0.17
C ASN A 358 -9.08 -8.02 -0.98
N HIS A 359 -8.54 -6.79 -1.01
CA HIS A 359 -8.88 -5.67 -1.90
C HIS A 359 -10.33 -5.70 -2.43
N ALA A 360 -11.33 -5.84 -1.54
CA ALA A 360 -12.72 -6.18 -1.82
C ALA A 360 -13.45 -5.22 -2.77
N ARG A 361 -12.89 -4.05 -3.06
CA ARG A 361 -13.42 -3.03 -3.99
C ARG A 361 -12.56 -2.82 -5.23
N ASP A 362 -11.44 -3.54 -5.34
CA ASP A 362 -10.54 -3.43 -6.47
C ASP A 362 -10.90 -4.40 -7.61
N MET A 363 -10.64 -4.02 -8.86
CA MET A 363 -10.96 -4.81 -10.05
C MET A 363 -9.85 -5.77 -10.48
N HIS A 364 -8.71 -5.79 -9.83
CA HIS A 364 -7.57 -6.65 -10.21
C HIS A 364 -7.98 -8.12 -10.44
N GLY A 365 -8.85 -8.65 -9.59
CA GLY A 365 -9.37 -10.00 -9.73
C GLY A 365 -10.57 -10.16 -10.64
N GLY A 366 -11.02 -9.11 -11.34
CA GLY A 366 -12.20 -9.15 -12.21
C GLY A 366 -13.54 -9.16 -11.48
N PHE A 367 -13.59 -9.49 -10.18
CA PHE A 367 -14.78 -9.47 -9.33
C PHE A 367 -14.53 -8.68 -8.05
N ARG A 368 -15.42 -7.76 -7.76
CA ARG A 368 -15.37 -6.88 -6.58
C ARG A 368 -16.44 -7.29 -5.57
N PRO A 369 -16.12 -8.06 -4.52
CA PRO A 369 -17.10 -8.54 -3.55
C PRO A 369 -17.92 -7.43 -2.89
N PHE A 370 -17.33 -6.24 -2.71
CA PHE A 370 -17.99 -5.08 -2.09
C PHE A 370 -18.37 -3.98 -3.07
N ALA A 371 -18.44 -4.29 -4.37
CA ALA A 371 -19.06 -3.37 -5.31
C ALA A 371 -20.54 -3.15 -4.99
N PRO A 372 -21.12 -1.98 -5.30
CA PRO A 372 -22.52 -1.65 -4.95
C PRO A 372 -23.55 -2.67 -5.43
N GLU A 373 -23.30 -3.34 -6.56
CA GLU A 373 -24.16 -4.38 -7.10
C GLU A 373 -24.23 -5.65 -6.24
N HIS A 374 -23.26 -5.88 -5.36
CA HIS A 374 -23.13 -7.07 -4.53
C HIS A 374 -23.26 -6.80 -3.04
N HIS A 375 -23.04 -5.54 -2.60
CA HIS A 375 -22.88 -5.23 -1.19
C HIS A 375 -23.40 -3.83 -0.82
N ILE A 376 -24.15 -3.77 0.30
CA ILE A 376 -24.52 -2.51 0.96
C ILE A 376 -23.57 -2.28 2.13
N GLY A 377 -22.49 -1.53 1.89
CA GLY A 377 -21.39 -1.37 2.85
C GLY A 377 -21.83 -0.83 4.22
N VAL A 378 -22.72 0.16 4.26
CA VAL A 378 -23.19 0.77 5.51
C VAL A 378 -23.91 -0.22 6.44
N ALA A 379 -24.51 -1.29 5.89
CA ALA A 379 -25.20 -2.34 6.63
C ALA A 379 -24.41 -3.66 6.70
N GLY A 380 -23.28 -3.77 6.00
CA GLY A 380 -22.54 -5.03 5.87
C GLY A 380 -23.36 -6.14 5.18
N GLU A 381 -24.32 -5.77 4.32
CA GLU A 381 -25.27 -6.67 3.73
C GLU A 381 -24.81 -7.18 2.36
N ASN A 382 -24.69 -8.50 2.21
CA ASN A 382 -24.47 -9.12 0.91
C ASN A 382 -25.80 -9.31 0.17
N LEU A 383 -25.88 -8.78 -1.05
CA LEU A 383 -27.10 -8.79 -1.86
C LEU A 383 -27.25 -10.06 -2.72
N ASP A 384 -26.23 -10.89 -2.80
CA ASP A 384 -26.25 -12.15 -3.55
C ASP A 384 -26.64 -13.34 -2.67
N GLY A 385 -26.97 -13.10 -1.40
CA GLY A 385 -27.32 -14.14 -0.43
C GLY A 385 -26.13 -14.99 0.00
N ARG A 386 -24.89 -14.49 -0.19
CA ARG A 386 -23.66 -15.20 0.15
C ARG A 386 -23.25 -14.89 1.58
N ALA A 387 -23.00 -15.92 2.38
CA ALA A 387 -22.41 -15.75 3.70
C ALA A 387 -20.89 -15.61 3.56
N LEU A 388 -20.34 -14.52 4.05
CA LEU A 388 -18.89 -14.32 4.09
C LEU A 388 -18.30 -15.21 5.18
N GLY A 389 -17.44 -16.17 4.77
CA GLY A 389 -16.75 -17.07 5.67
C GLY A 389 -15.32 -16.63 6.02
N ALA A 390 -14.85 -15.50 5.47
CA ALA A 390 -13.57 -14.92 5.85
C ALA A 390 -13.63 -14.41 7.29
N ASN A 391 -12.53 -14.55 8.04
CA ASN A 391 -12.39 -14.07 9.42
C ASN A 391 -11.47 -12.85 9.56
N ALA A 392 -10.90 -12.38 8.45
CA ALA A 392 -10.20 -11.11 8.35
C ALA A 392 -10.49 -10.42 7.00
N MET A 393 -10.25 -9.12 6.90
CA MET A 393 -10.34 -8.37 5.64
C MET A 393 -9.31 -7.24 5.57
N GLU A 394 -8.85 -6.95 4.39
CA GLU A 394 -8.04 -5.76 4.15
C GLU A 394 -8.88 -4.49 4.29
N VAL A 395 -8.51 -3.65 5.23
CA VAL A 395 -9.05 -2.29 5.38
C VAL A 395 -8.07 -1.24 4.82
N VAL A 396 -6.81 -1.64 4.63
CA VAL A 396 -5.77 -0.92 3.91
C VAL A 396 -4.99 -1.94 3.07
N ASN A 397 -4.91 -1.70 1.76
CA ASN A 397 -4.02 -2.41 0.85
C ASN A 397 -3.24 -1.34 0.07
N SER A 398 -1.91 -1.22 0.28
CA SER A 398 -1.13 -0.13 -0.32
C SER A 398 -0.85 -0.32 -1.81
N GLY A 399 -0.98 -1.52 -2.35
CA GLY A 399 -0.91 -1.81 -3.78
C GLY A 399 -2.24 -1.58 -4.51
N ALA A 400 -3.36 -1.62 -3.77
CA ALA A 400 -4.72 -1.44 -4.29
C ALA A 400 -5.48 -0.34 -3.51
N LEU A 401 -4.84 0.82 -3.31
CA LEU A 401 -5.39 1.94 -2.55
C LEU A 401 -6.72 2.43 -3.11
N GLN A 402 -7.59 2.88 -2.22
CA GLN A 402 -8.80 3.61 -2.57
C GLN A 402 -8.54 5.12 -2.48
N SER A 403 -9.21 5.93 -3.33
CA SER A 403 -9.11 7.39 -3.27
C SER A 403 -9.63 7.95 -1.94
N ASP A 404 -10.63 7.30 -1.36
CA ASP A 404 -11.16 7.60 -0.03
C ASP A 404 -10.55 6.64 1.00
N PRO A 405 -9.67 7.12 1.91
CA PRO A 405 -9.00 6.28 2.90
C PRO A 405 -9.94 5.55 3.85
N MET A 406 -11.17 6.05 3.99
CA MET A 406 -12.18 5.46 4.88
C MET A 406 -13.14 4.51 4.17
N GLN A 407 -12.99 4.21 2.89
CA GLN A 407 -13.95 3.39 2.16
C GLN A 407 -13.98 1.95 2.68
N LEU A 408 -12.86 1.25 2.70
CA LEU A 408 -12.78 -0.11 3.24
C LEU A 408 -12.99 -0.16 4.77
N PRO A 409 -12.48 0.78 5.58
CA PRO A 409 -12.84 0.86 6.99
C PRO A 409 -14.35 0.98 7.24
N ARG A 410 -15.11 1.74 6.43
CA ARG A 410 -16.58 1.82 6.57
C ARG A 410 -17.27 0.50 6.22
N ASP A 411 -16.78 -0.24 5.21
CA ASP A 411 -17.30 -1.57 4.92
C ASP A 411 -17.06 -2.53 6.09
N TRP A 412 -15.88 -2.48 6.69
CA TRP A 412 -15.57 -3.25 7.89
C TRP A 412 -16.50 -2.88 9.06
N PHE A 413 -16.77 -1.61 9.30
CA PHE A 413 -17.73 -1.16 10.31
C PHE A 413 -19.14 -1.74 10.06
N GLY A 414 -19.58 -1.75 8.80
CA GLY A 414 -20.87 -2.36 8.42
C GLY A 414 -20.93 -3.85 8.74
N LEU A 415 -19.85 -4.60 8.49
CA LEU A 415 -19.75 -6.02 8.82
C LEU A 415 -19.77 -6.25 10.34
N LEU A 416 -19.05 -5.44 11.13
CA LEU A 416 -19.09 -5.50 12.59
C LEU A 416 -20.50 -5.21 13.12
N ASN A 417 -21.17 -4.19 12.58
CA ASN A 417 -22.55 -3.84 12.94
C ASN A 417 -23.53 -4.96 12.62
N ARG A 418 -23.23 -5.76 11.56
CA ARG A 418 -24.03 -6.94 11.20
C ARG A 418 -23.70 -8.17 12.03
N GLY A 419 -22.71 -8.08 12.90
CA GLY A 419 -22.34 -9.17 13.84
C GLY A 419 -21.27 -10.13 13.31
N LEU A 420 -20.60 -9.83 12.20
CA LEU A 420 -19.50 -10.65 11.71
C LEU A 420 -18.25 -10.44 12.57
N ALA A 421 -17.65 -11.56 13.02
CA ALA A 421 -16.37 -11.53 13.72
C ALA A 421 -15.23 -11.48 12.69
N ILE A 422 -14.98 -10.32 12.12
CA ILE A 422 -13.97 -10.12 11.08
C ILE A 422 -12.93 -9.10 11.54
N VAL A 423 -11.64 -9.48 11.41
CA VAL A 423 -10.52 -8.68 11.88
C VAL A 423 -10.00 -7.77 10.76
N PRO A 424 -9.68 -6.50 11.05
CA PRO A 424 -9.09 -5.61 10.03
C PRO A 424 -7.60 -5.94 9.88
N VAL A 425 -7.13 -5.99 8.64
CA VAL A 425 -5.69 -6.09 8.34
C VAL A 425 -5.26 -5.00 7.36
N GLY A 426 -3.99 -4.63 7.46
CA GLY A 426 -3.27 -3.82 6.48
C GLY A 426 -2.23 -4.68 5.79
N SER A 427 -2.05 -4.47 4.49
CA SER A 427 -1.14 -5.24 3.67
C SER A 427 -0.58 -4.42 2.51
N SER A 428 0.43 -4.96 1.84
CA SER A 428 1.04 -4.25 0.72
C SER A 428 0.57 -4.70 -0.64
N ASP A 429 0.19 -5.97 -0.82
CA ASP A 429 -0.06 -6.57 -2.13
C ASP A 429 1.12 -6.35 -3.10
N SER A 430 2.33 -6.37 -2.52
CA SER A 430 3.53 -5.98 -3.25
C SER A 430 3.98 -7.06 -4.21
N HIS A 431 4.07 -6.72 -5.50
CA HIS A 431 4.61 -7.56 -6.56
C HIS A 431 6.00 -7.10 -7.02
N ASP A 432 6.34 -5.84 -6.76
CA ASP A 432 7.52 -5.18 -7.28
C ASP A 432 8.55 -4.90 -6.18
N VAL A 433 9.80 -4.59 -6.58
CA VAL A 433 10.83 -4.16 -5.63
C VAL A 433 10.64 -2.70 -5.22
N ALA A 434 10.28 -1.81 -6.16
CA ALA A 434 10.33 -0.37 -5.93
C ALA A 434 8.98 0.34 -6.07
N ARG A 435 8.05 -0.17 -6.89
CA ARG A 435 6.80 0.52 -7.22
C ARG A 435 5.81 0.49 -6.04
N HIS A 436 5.57 -0.70 -5.48
CA HIS A 436 4.73 -0.92 -4.31
C HIS A 436 5.58 -1.59 -3.24
N PHE A 437 6.00 -0.83 -2.23
CA PHE A 437 6.91 -1.34 -1.20
C PHE A 437 6.25 -2.43 -0.37
N ILE A 438 6.97 -3.53 -0.17
CA ILE A 438 6.56 -4.54 0.82
C ILE A 438 6.37 -3.86 2.19
N GLY A 439 5.24 -4.17 2.85
CA GLY A 439 4.94 -3.63 4.18
C GLY A 439 4.67 -2.12 4.25
N GLN A 440 4.37 -1.44 3.14
CA GLN A 440 3.92 -0.05 3.18
C GLN A 440 2.56 0.04 3.88
N GLY A 441 1.58 -0.78 3.47
CA GLY A 441 0.48 -1.18 4.32
C GLY A 441 0.90 -2.39 5.14
N ARG A 442 0.66 -2.40 6.46
CA ARG A 442 1.03 -3.48 7.38
C ARG A 442 0.08 -3.61 8.55
N THR A 443 0.09 -4.77 9.16
CA THR A 443 -0.64 -5.08 10.38
C THR A 443 0.33 -5.26 11.54
N TYR A 444 0.14 -4.55 12.63
CA TYR A 444 0.81 -4.82 13.89
C TYR A 444 -0.07 -5.76 14.72
N ILE A 445 0.51 -6.86 15.19
CA ILE A 445 -0.20 -7.90 15.94
C ILE A 445 0.47 -8.05 17.31
N ARG A 446 -0.29 -8.00 18.39
CA ARG A 446 0.26 -8.16 19.74
C ARG A 446 0.92 -9.54 19.89
N CYS A 447 2.23 -9.56 20.08
CA CYS A 447 3.02 -10.74 20.38
C CYS A 447 4.44 -10.30 20.77
N ASP A 448 5.19 -11.19 21.44
CA ASP A 448 6.61 -10.99 21.71
C ASP A 448 7.38 -10.95 20.37
N ASP A 449 8.12 -9.89 20.14
CA ASP A 449 8.93 -9.59 18.96
C ASP A 449 10.43 -9.42 19.27
N ALA A 450 10.86 -9.81 20.47
CA ALA A 450 12.26 -9.67 20.90
C ALA A 450 13.26 -10.38 19.97
N ASP A 451 12.84 -11.48 19.33
CA ASP A 451 13.61 -12.17 18.27
C ASP A 451 12.74 -12.34 17.02
N PRO A 452 12.83 -11.40 16.04
CA PRO A 452 12.06 -11.51 14.79
C PRO A 452 12.35 -12.82 14.01
N GLY A 453 13.49 -13.42 14.23
CA GLY A 453 13.85 -14.72 13.66
C GLY A 453 13.17 -15.92 14.34
N ALA A 454 12.41 -15.74 15.43
CA ALA A 454 11.79 -16.81 16.20
C ALA A 454 10.40 -16.46 16.73
N ILE A 455 9.62 -15.68 15.95
CA ILE A 455 8.25 -15.31 16.30
C ILE A 455 7.39 -16.58 16.51
N ASP A 456 6.60 -16.59 17.59
CA ASP A 456 5.59 -17.62 17.84
C ASP A 456 4.38 -17.41 16.94
N VAL A 457 4.36 -18.11 15.81
CA VAL A 457 3.31 -17.98 14.78
C VAL A 457 1.93 -18.32 15.33
N ASP A 458 1.82 -19.35 16.20
CA ASP A 458 0.52 -19.74 16.77
C ASP A 458 -0.03 -18.65 17.69
N ALA A 459 0.81 -18.06 18.53
CA ALA A 459 0.43 -16.93 19.38
C ALA A 459 0.03 -15.70 18.57
N VAL A 460 0.75 -15.40 17.47
CA VAL A 460 0.40 -14.30 16.54
C VAL A 460 -0.97 -14.56 15.92
N ILE A 461 -1.23 -15.78 15.41
CA ILE A 461 -2.52 -16.12 14.79
C ILE A 461 -3.67 -16.04 15.79
N ASP A 462 -3.47 -16.52 17.04
CA ASP A 462 -4.46 -16.39 18.12
C ASP A 462 -4.78 -14.92 18.42
N ASN A 463 -3.77 -14.07 18.50
CA ASN A 463 -3.95 -12.64 18.74
C ASN A 463 -4.55 -11.91 17.54
N LEU A 464 -4.18 -12.28 16.32
CA LEU A 464 -4.82 -11.77 15.10
C LEU A 464 -6.32 -12.06 15.14
N LEU A 465 -6.71 -13.34 15.29
CA LEU A 465 -8.11 -13.75 15.32
C LEU A 465 -8.85 -13.19 16.54
N GLY A 466 -8.15 -12.93 17.64
CA GLY A 466 -8.65 -12.21 18.82
C GLY A 466 -8.86 -10.71 18.57
N GLY A 467 -8.48 -10.17 17.42
CA GLY A 467 -8.61 -8.74 17.09
C GLY A 467 -7.60 -7.84 17.79
N ARG A 468 -6.51 -8.39 18.36
CA ARG A 468 -5.44 -7.63 19.01
C ARG A 468 -4.47 -7.08 17.99
N VAL A 469 -4.97 -6.21 17.15
CA VAL A 469 -4.29 -5.68 15.97
C VAL A 469 -4.35 -4.15 15.89
N ALA A 470 -3.39 -3.58 15.18
CA ALA A 470 -3.45 -2.21 14.65
C ALA A 470 -3.01 -2.24 13.18
N VAL A 471 -3.71 -1.50 12.33
CA VAL A 471 -3.40 -1.37 10.91
C VAL A 471 -2.66 -0.06 10.68
N SER A 472 -1.58 -0.10 9.91
CA SER A 472 -0.73 1.05 9.64
C SER A 472 -0.41 1.19 8.16
N MET A 473 -0.52 2.41 7.66
CA MET A 473 0.16 2.91 6.47
C MET A 473 0.70 4.30 6.80
N GLY A 474 1.89 4.32 7.44
CA GLY A 474 2.57 5.55 7.84
C GLY A 474 2.17 6.13 9.21
N LEU A 475 1.18 5.58 9.91
CA LEU A 475 0.78 5.92 11.28
C LEU A 475 0.46 4.66 12.06
N LEU A 476 0.94 4.53 13.29
CA LEU A 476 0.49 3.51 14.22
C LEU A 476 -0.42 4.15 15.28
N THR A 477 -1.66 3.68 15.34
CA THR A 477 -2.66 4.19 16.28
C THR A 477 -2.95 3.15 17.35
N GLU A 478 -2.86 3.55 18.60
CA GLU A 478 -3.16 2.72 19.76
C GLU A 478 -4.35 3.31 20.53
N ILE A 479 -5.21 2.45 21.07
CA ILE A 479 -6.32 2.81 21.94
C ILE A 479 -6.21 2.06 23.27
N SER A 480 -6.49 2.74 24.36
CA SER A 480 -6.61 2.12 25.70
C SER A 480 -7.81 2.66 26.44
N LEU A 481 -8.58 1.77 27.02
CA LEU A 481 -9.74 2.05 27.85
C LEU A 481 -9.40 1.78 29.33
N ALA A 482 -9.70 2.72 30.19
CA ALA A 482 -9.36 2.67 31.61
C ALA A 482 -7.89 2.30 31.90
N GLY A 483 -6.98 2.55 30.95
CA GLY A 483 -5.55 2.26 31.03
C GLY A 483 -5.17 0.76 30.99
N GLN A 484 -6.10 -0.15 30.69
CA GLN A 484 -5.85 -1.60 30.73
C GLN A 484 -6.45 -2.42 29.58
N PHE A 485 -7.54 -1.96 28.96
CA PHE A 485 -8.20 -2.68 27.86
C PHE A 485 -7.82 -2.10 26.51
N GLY A 486 -7.74 -2.95 25.50
CA GLY A 486 -7.36 -2.57 24.15
C GLY A 486 -8.10 -3.38 23.07
N PRO A 487 -7.62 -3.31 21.81
CA PRO A 487 -8.22 -4.04 20.70
C PRO A 487 -8.40 -5.53 21.01
N GLY A 488 -9.58 -6.08 20.65
CA GLY A 488 -9.96 -7.45 20.91
C GLY A 488 -10.64 -7.70 22.26
N ASP A 489 -10.56 -6.77 23.20
CA ASP A 489 -11.16 -6.95 24.52
C ASP A 489 -12.67 -6.62 24.51
N LEU A 490 -13.40 -7.29 25.44
CA LEU A 490 -14.77 -6.97 25.82
C LEU A 490 -14.77 -6.36 27.21
N VAL A 491 -15.26 -5.15 27.35
CA VAL A 491 -15.25 -4.37 28.59
C VAL A 491 -16.67 -4.26 29.14
N GLU A 492 -16.93 -4.86 30.31
CA GLU A 492 -18.19 -4.64 31.05
C GLU A 492 -18.22 -3.20 31.61
N MET A 493 -19.20 -2.43 31.20
CA MET A 493 -19.29 -1.01 31.50
C MET A 493 -20.35 -0.72 32.55
N ALA A 494 -19.96 -0.36 33.77
CA ALA A 494 -20.89 0.06 34.83
C ALA A 494 -21.17 1.58 34.82
N ASP A 495 -20.12 2.37 34.58
CA ASP A 495 -20.10 3.84 34.65
C ASP A 495 -19.43 4.44 33.40
N ASP A 496 -19.11 5.72 33.43
CA ASP A 496 -18.30 6.40 32.42
C ASP A 496 -16.91 5.73 32.29
N ILE A 497 -16.31 5.76 31.09
CA ILE A 497 -15.01 5.16 30.83
C ILE A 497 -14.04 6.17 30.20
N ASP A 498 -12.81 6.15 30.70
CA ASP A 498 -11.73 6.95 30.12
C ASP A 498 -11.12 6.22 28.90
N VAL A 499 -11.05 6.92 27.79
CA VAL A 499 -10.45 6.46 26.54
C VAL A 499 -9.22 7.33 26.24
N SER A 500 -8.08 6.68 26.02
CA SER A 500 -6.88 7.34 25.53
C SER A 500 -6.49 6.77 24.16
N VAL A 501 -6.11 7.66 23.24
CA VAL A 501 -5.59 7.31 21.92
C VAL A 501 -4.20 7.91 21.78
N CYS A 502 -3.23 7.08 21.41
CA CYS A 502 -1.87 7.48 21.10
C CYS A 502 -1.60 7.23 19.61
N VAL A 503 -0.98 8.21 18.94
CA VAL A 503 -0.55 8.05 17.54
C VAL A 503 0.96 8.15 17.49
N LEU A 504 1.57 7.11 16.95
CA LEU A 504 3.00 6.96 16.76
C LEU A 504 3.36 7.08 15.28
N SER A 505 4.50 7.70 14.99
CA SER A 505 5.06 7.71 13.64
C SER A 505 6.53 8.13 13.65
N PRO A 506 7.31 7.80 12.60
CA PRO A 506 8.64 8.35 12.43
C PRO A 506 8.59 9.85 12.12
N SER A 507 9.76 10.49 12.19
CA SER A 507 9.89 11.95 12.00
C SER A 507 9.47 12.45 10.62
N TRP A 508 9.44 11.58 9.62
CA TRP A 508 9.13 11.89 8.22
C TRP A 508 7.65 11.70 7.82
N THR A 509 6.79 11.17 8.72
CA THR A 509 5.32 11.19 8.55
C THR A 509 4.67 12.00 9.66
N ARG A 510 3.40 12.35 9.48
CA ARG A 510 2.65 13.09 10.52
C ARG A 510 1.15 12.78 10.45
N ALA A 511 0.52 12.72 11.61
CA ALA A 511 -0.92 12.78 11.74
C ALA A 511 -1.42 14.23 11.66
N SER A 512 -2.62 14.43 11.15
CA SER A 512 -3.35 15.71 11.20
C SER A 512 -4.64 15.62 11.99
N ASN A 513 -5.24 14.44 12.07
CA ASN A 513 -6.50 14.23 12.75
C ASN A 513 -6.58 12.86 13.42
N ILE A 514 -7.34 12.78 14.52
CA ILE A 514 -7.74 11.56 15.21
C ILE A 514 -9.24 11.58 15.33
N VAL A 515 -9.91 10.50 14.93
CA VAL A 515 -11.35 10.31 15.11
C VAL A 515 -11.60 9.02 15.88
N LEU A 516 -12.40 9.11 16.94
CA LEU A 516 -12.90 7.96 17.67
C LEU A 516 -14.29 7.63 17.14
N TYR A 517 -14.45 6.40 16.69
CA TYR A 517 -15.71 5.85 16.17
C TYR A 517 -16.37 4.93 17.19
N ALA A 518 -17.70 5.04 17.32
CA ALA A 518 -18.54 4.07 18.01
C ALA A 518 -19.53 3.48 16.98
N ASN A 519 -19.56 2.16 16.82
CA ASN A 519 -20.38 1.48 15.81
C ASN A 519 -20.20 2.07 14.40
N GLY A 520 -18.97 2.54 14.08
CA GLY A 520 -18.66 3.18 12.81
C GLY A 520 -19.09 4.64 12.69
N LEU A 521 -19.67 5.23 13.73
CA LEU A 521 -20.08 6.64 13.77
C LEU A 521 -19.02 7.48 14.49
N PRO A 522 -18.61 8.65 13.95
CA PRO A 522 -17.65 9.52 14.62
C PRO A 522 -18.26 10.14 15.88
N ILE A 523 -17.67 9.90 17.03
CA ILE A 523 -18.16 10.41 18.32
C ILE A 523 -17.23 11.44 18.99
N ARG A 524 -15.94 11.40 18.67
CA ARG A 524 -14.94 12.35 19.15
C ARG A 524 -13.91 12.62 18.07
N GLU A 525 -13.38 13.82 18.07
CA GLU A 525 -12.34 14.24 17.12
C GLU A 525 -11.30 15.09 17.84
N ALA A 526 -10.05 14.94 17.43
CA ALA A 526 -8.94 15.78 17.87
C ALA A 526 -8.04 16.12 16.68
N THR A 527 -7.85 17.43 16.45
CA THR A 527 -6.88 17.93 15.47
C THR A 527 -5.49 17.88 16.09
N VAL A 528 -4.53 17.32 15.35
CA VAL A 528 -3.13 17.21 15.75
C VAL A 528 -2.39 18.50 15.39
N GLY A 529 -1.85 19.18 16.40
CA GLY A 529 -1.01 20.38 16.21
C GLY A 529 0.34 20.03 15.57
N VAL A 530 1.00 21.05 14.99
CA VAL A 530 2.36 20.91 14.46
C VAL A 530 3.32 20.54 15.60
N ARG A 531 4.09 19.49 15.39
CA ARG A 531 5.08 18.98 16.36
C ARG A 531 6.13 20.06 16.69
N THR A 532 6.26 20.45 17.94
CA THR A 532 7.35 21.33 18.41
C THR A 532 8.55 20.46 18.79
N LYS A 533 9.71 20.77 18.23
CA LYS A 533 10.96 20.04 18.48
C LYS A 533 11.25 20.00 20.00
N GLY A 534 11.31 18.80 20.60
CA GLY A 534 11.75 18.56 21.99
C GLY A 534 10.65 18.41 23.05
N SER A 535 9.37 18.29 22.69
CA SER A 535 8.26 18.27 23.66
C SER A 535 7.58 16.93 23.94
N GLN A 536 8.00 15.83 23.30
CA GLN A 536 7.35 14.51 23.44
C GLN A 536 8.37 13.35 23.39
N GLU A 537 7.94 12.18 23.87
CA GLU A 537 8.68 10.92 23.74
C GLU A 537 8.94 10.60 22.26
N THR A 538 10.05 9.93 21.99
CA THR A 538 10.44 9.55 20.63
C THR A 538 9.32 8.72 19.97
N GLY A 539 8.97 9.04 18.72
CA GLY A 539 7.92 8.37 17.96
C GLY A 539 6.49 8.81 18.28
N VAL A 540 6.20 9.38 19.45
CA VAL A 540 4.85 9.85 19.79
C VAL A 540 4.52 11.14 19.03
N GLN A 541 3.50 11.10 18.17
CA GLN A 541 2.99 12.28 17.45
C GLN A 541 2.03 13.09 18.31
N CYS A 542 1.06 12.42 18.92
CA CYS A 542 0.04 13.03 19.74
C CYS A 542 -0.68 12.02 20.62
N GLN A 543 -1.34 12.52 21.64
CA GLN A 543 -2.26 11.78 22.48
C GLN A 543 -3.57 12.55 22.59
N ALA A 544 -4.69 11.82 22.52
CA ALA A 544 -6.03 12.36 22.80
C ALA A 544 -6.65 11.56 23.95
N ARG A 545 -7.42 12.24 24.82
CA ARG A 545 -8.10 11.60 25.96
C ARG A 545 -9.52 12.10 26.03
N TRP A 546 -10.45 11.21 26.27
CA TRP A 546 -11.87 11.50 26.44
C TRP A 546 -12.45 10.63 27.54
N THR A 547 -13.41 11.16 28.27
CA THR A 547 -14.31 10.38 29.11
C THR A 547 -15.60 10.18 28.35
N LEU A 548 -16.03 8.95 28.16
CA LEU A 548 -17.26 8.58 27.48
C LEU A 548 -18.30 8.14 28.49
N PRO A 549 -19.53 8.71 28.44
CA PRO A 549 -20.62 8.22 29.28
C PRO A 549 -21.03 6.81 28.85
N ARG A 550 -21.52 6.03 29.79
CA ARG A 550 -22.08 4.71 29.52
C ARG A 550 -23.20 4.81 28.49
N PRO A 551 -23.10 4.13 27.33
CA PRO A 551 -24.18 4.09 26.33
C PRO A 551 -25.35 3.25 26.83
N LYS A 552 -26.53 3.41 26.22
CA LYS A 552 -27.74 2.63 26.56
C LYS A 552 -27.76 1.23 25.96
N HIS A 553 -26.86 0.94 25.02
CA HIS A 553 -26.72 -0.32 24.31
C HIS A 553 -25.24 -0.59 24.07
N ASP A 554 -24.90 -1.80 23.70
CA ASP A 554 -23.51 -2.19 23.41
C ASP A 554 -23.00 -1.49 22.16
N ILE A 555 -21.72 -1.11 22.24
CA ILE A 555 -21.01 -0.49 21.13
C ILE A 555 -19.60 -1.06 21.04
N TYR A 556 -18.99 -0.97 19.87
CA TYR A 556 -17.53 -1.10 19.75
C TYR A 556 -16.88 0.25 19.45
N LEU A 557 -15.64 0.40 19.89
CA LEU A 557 -14.82 1.59 19.65
C LEU A 557 -13.66 1.26 18.71
N VAL A 558 -13.39 2.16 17.76
CA VAL A 558 -12.21 2.14 16.88
C VAL A 558 -11.64 3.55 16.81
N ALA A 559 -10.34 3.70 16.98
CA ALA A 559 -9.64 4.96 16.74
C ALA A 559 -8.97 4.94 15.37
N VAL A 560 -9.14 6.02 14.61
CA VAL A 560 -8.50 6.22 13.30
C VAL A 560 -7.73 7.54 13.32
N ALA A 561 -6.45 7.47 12.98
CA ALA A 561 -5.63 8.65 12.72
C ALA A 561 -5.36 8.78 11.22
N THR A 562 -5.42 10.01 10.71
CA THR A 562 -5.10 10.32 9.32
C THR A 562 -4.16 11.50 9.21
N GLY A 563 -3.41 11.56 8.10
CA GLY A 563 -2.52 12.67 7.83
C GLY A 563 -2.18 12.79 6.35
N PRO A 564 -1.48 13.87 5.96
CA PRO A 564 -1.02 14.02 4.59
C PRO A 564 0.00 12.93 4.27
N GLY A 565 -0.09 12.39 3.06
CA GLY A 565 0.83 11.37 2.59
C GLY A 565 2.25 11.91 2.37
N VAL A 566 3.18 10.99 2.26
CA VAL A 566 4.57 11.28 1.92
C VAL A 566 4.70 11.35 0.41
N ALA A 567 5.15 12.49 -0.10
CA ALA A 567 5.43 12.69 -1.52
C ALA A 567 6.93 12.55 -1.85
N ALA A 568 7.76 12.33 -0.82
CA ALA A 568 9.20 12.19 -1.01
C ALA A 568 9.56 10.84 -1.65
N PRO A 569 10.57 10.81 -2.54
CA PRO A 569 10.88 9.62 -3.34
C PRO A 569 11.37 8.42 -2.50
N TYR A 570 11.77 8.63 -1.25
CA TYR A 570 12.15 7.54 -0.35
C TYR A 570 10.95 6.77 0.23
N TRP A 571 9.72 7.28 0.16
CA TRP A 571 8.50 6.58 0.59
C TRP A 571 7.25 7.09 -0.15
N PRO A 572 7.23 7.06 -1.50
CA PRO A 572 6.10 7.54 -2.27
C PRO A 572 4.89 6.63 -2.05
N ILE A 573 3.71 7.25 -2.01
CA ILE A 573 2.44 6.53 -1.92
C ILE A 573 1.87 6.47 -3.34
N PRO A 574 1.64 5.27 -3.89
CA PRO A 574 1.14 5.11 -5.25
C PRO A 574 -0.28 5.66 -5.38
N LYS A 575 -0.62 6.13 -6.57
CA LYS A 575 -1.99 6.55 -6.89
C LYS A 575 -2.93 5.35 -6.89
N SER A 576 -4.19 5.60 -6.56
CA SER A 576 -5.22 4.57 -6.57
C SER A 576 -5.36 3.95 -7.96
N TYR A 577 -5.37 2.64 -8.01
CA TYR A 577 -5.53 1.90 -9.27
C TYR A 577 -6.92 2.12 -9.88
N GLN A 578 -7.93 2.30 -9.02
CA GLN A 578 -9.32 2.53 -9.40
C GLN A 578 -9.92 3.62 -8.54
N PRO A 579 -9.81 4.87 -9.00
CA PRO A 579 -10.27 5.98 -8.20
C PRO A 579 -11.80 6.00 -8.08
N THR A 580 -12.27 6.26 -6.86
CA THR A 580 -13.66 6.64 -6.59
C THR A 580 -13.89 8.14 -6.76
N SER A 581 -12.80 8.90 -6.94
CA SER A 581 -12.77 10.33 -7.18
C SER A 581 -11.73 10.64 -8.27
N PRO A 582 -11.97 11.63 -9.15
CA PRO A 582 -10.98 12.08 -10.13
C PRO A 582 -9.81 12.86 -9.50
N ASP A 583 -9.92 13.22 -8.23
CA ASP A 583 -8.89 13.92 -7.46
C ASP A 583 -8.13 12.93 -6.58
N TRP A 584 -6.80 13.01 -6.63
CA TRP A 584 -5.92 12.22 -5.80
C TRP A 584 -5.06 13.11 -4.91
N GLN A 585 -4.97 12.73 -3.65
CA GLN A 585 -3.95 13.24 -2.73
C GLN A 585 -3.42 12.07 -1.90
N PRO A 586 -2.10 11.90 -1.81
CA PRO A 586 -1.51 10.87 -0.98
C PRO A 586 -1.89 11.11 0.49
N TYR A 587 -2.16 10.04 1.21
CA TYR A 587 -2.52 10.06 2.62
C TYR A 587 -1.75 9.02 3.42
N VAL A 588 -1.65 9.23 4.73
CA VAL A 588 -1.25 8.22 5.70
C VAL A 588 -2.41 7.95 6.65
N ILE A 589 -2.52 6.70 7.10
CA ILE A 589 -3.60 6.24 7.97
C ILE A 589 -3.09 5.21 8.97
N GLY A 590 -3.63 5.27 10.18
CA GLY A 590 -3.49 4.24 11.19
C GLY A 590 -4.82 4.01 11.89
N LEU A 591 -5.23 2.76 12.04
CA LEU A 591 -6.46 2.42 12.75
C LEU A 591 -6.26 1.23 13.70
N THR A 592 -7.05 1.20 14.76
CA THR A 592 -7.01 0.14 15.77
C THR A 592 -7.96 -0.99 15.40
N GLY A 593 -7.73 -2.19 15.93
CA GLY A 593 -8.79 -3.17 16.08
C GLY A 593 -9.93 -2.63 16.96
N ALA A 594 -11.06 -3.33 16.98
CA ALA A 594 -12.23 -2.93 17.75
C ALA A 594 -12.09 -3.31 19.22
N VAL A 595 -12.49 -2.40 20.14
CA VAL A 595 -12.72 -2.67 21.55
C VAL A 595 -14.22 -2.71 21.79
N ARG A 596 -14.76 -3.80 22.33
CA ARG A 596 -16.20 -3.95 22.56
C ARG A 596 -16.59 -3.51 23.96
N LEU A 597 -17.71 -2.80 24.09
CA LEU A 597 -18.29 -2.35 25.34
C LEU A 597 -19.64 -3.05 25.56
N ASP A 598 -19.72 -3.88 26.61
CA ASP A 598 -20.94 -4.47 27.13
C ASP A 598 -21.58 -3.46 28.10
N ALA A 599 -22.62 -2.78 27.67
CA ALA A 599 -23.19 -1.63 28.35
C ALA A 599 -24.68 -1.78 28.66
N ASP A 600 -25.42 -2.68 28.02
CA ASP A 600 -26.87 -2.82 28.18
C ASP A 600 -27.30 -3.56 29.45
N GLY A 601 -26.33 -4.17 30.18
CA GLY A 601 -26.56 -4.93 31.41
C GLY A 601 -26.96 -6.39 31.14
N VAL A 602 -26.90 -6.85 29.89
CA VAL A 602 -27.06 -8.25 29.50
C VAL A 602 -25.67 -8.79 29.14
N LYS A 603 -25.20 -9.77 29.89
CA LYS A 603 -23.84 -10.28 29.75
C LYS A 603 -23.53 -10.70 28.31
N GLY A 604 -22.44 -10.14 27.77
CA GLY A 604 -21.95 -10.40 26.42
C GLY A 604 -22.16 -9.20 25.48
N PHE A 605 -21.69 -9.31 24.24
CA PHE A 605 -21.80 -8.22 23.26
C PHE A 605 -22.97 -8.49 22.30
N THR A 606 -23.88 -7.54 22.20
CA THR A 606 -24.99 -7.52 21.24
C THR A 606 -24.67 -6.55 20.12
N CYS A 607 -24.60 -7.01 18.86
CA CYS A 607 -24.34 -6.15 17.73
C CYS A 607 -25.55 -5.29 17.32
N ALA A 608 -25.32 -4.24 16.52
CA ALA A 608 -26.40 -3.35 16.07
C ALA A 608 -27.51 -4.08 15.32
N HIS A 609 -27.17 -5.10 14.52
CA HIS A 609 -28.13 -5.92 13.78
C HIS A 609 -29.05 -6.74 14.73
N ASP A 610 -28.52 -7.33 15.78
CA ASP A 610 -29.32 -8.12 16.73
C ASP A 610 -30.32 -7.24 17.49
N TYR A 611 -29.91 -6.02 17.86
CA TYR A 611 -30.87 -5.03 18.38
C TYR A 611 -31.94 -4.70 17.33
N ALA A 612 -31.55 -4.41 16.09
CA ALA A 612 -32.48 -4.08 15.01
C ALA A 612 -33.50 -5.19 14.75
N VAL A 613 -33.07 -6.46 14.71
CA VAL A 613 -33.97 -7.62 14.54
C VAL A 613 -35.04 -7.66 15.65
N ARG A 614 -34.62 -7.52 16.92
CA ARG A 614 -35.55 -7.51 18.07
C ARG A 614 -36.56 -6.35 17.98
N LEU A 615 -36.10 -5.16 17.60
CA LEU A 615 -36.92 -3.94 17.54
C LEU A 615 -37.93 -4.01 16.39
N VAL A 616 -37.50 -4.45 15.18
CA VAL A 616 -38.38 -4.62 14.02
C VAL A 616 -39.43 -5.69 14.27
N GLN A 617 -39.05 -6.84 14.84
CA GLN A 617 -40.00 -7.89 15.20
C GLN A 617 -41.02 -7.41 16.22
N ALA A 618 -40.59 -6.64 17.25
CA ALA A 618 -41.49 -6.12 18.27
C ALA A 618 -42.40 -4.97 17.79
N ALA A 619 -42.11 -4.37 16.62
CA ALA A 619 -42.94 -3.34 16.00
C ALA A 619 -44.09 -3.94 15.14
N GLU A 620 -44.05 -5.24 14.82
CA GLU A 620 -45.11 -5.99 14.11
C GLU A 620 -45.61 -5.25 12.81
N GLY A 621 -44.69 -4.58 12.08
CA GLY A 621 -45.00 -3.81 10.86
C GLY A 621 -45.51 -2.39 11.12
N ASP A 622 -45.60 -1.93 12.37
CA ASP A 622 -45.97 -0.54 12.69
C ASP A 622 -44.72 0.36 12.68
N ALA A 623 -44.64 1.25 11.66
CA ALA A 623 -43.51 2.17 11.47
C ALA A 623 -43.40 3.19 12.62
N THR A 624 -44.49 3.64 13.21
CA THR A 624 -44.50 4.59 14.33
C THR A 624 -43.91 3.93 15.59
N GLU A 625 -44.32 2.71 15.86
CA GLU A 625 -43.80 1.92 17.00
C GLU A 625 -42.34 1.57 16.79
N LEU A 626 -41.90 1.22 15.57
CA LEU A 626 -40.48 1.00 15.27
C LEU A 626 -39.64 2.26 15.55
N CYS A 627 -40.03 3.41 15.02
CA CYS A 627 -39.34 4.67 15.22
C CYS A 627 -39.28 5.06 16.70
N ARG A 628 -40.39 4.82 17.45
CA ARG A 628 -40.40 5.05 18.91
C ARG A 628 -39.41 4.16 19.65
N ARG A 629 -39.28 2.88 19.28
CA ARG A 629 -38.34 1.94 19.88
C ARG A 629 -36.88 2.28 19.59
N LEU A 630 -36.59 2.78 18.37
CA LEU A 630 -35.26 3.17 17.95
C LEU A 630 -34.72 4.44 18.64
N THR A 631 -35.56 5.18 19.38
CA THR A 631 -35.19 6.46 20.02
C THR A 631 -33.99 6.35 20.96
N ASP A 632 -33.81 5.22 21.64
CA ASP A 632 -32.75 5.00 22.63
C ASP A 632 -31.48 4.35 22.03
N TYR A 633 -31.46 4.09 20.74
CA TYR A 633 -30.35 3.47 20.03
C TYR A 633 -29.64 4.47 19.11
N ASP A 634 -28.48 4.09 18.59
CA ASP A 634 -27.71 4.95 17.70
C ASP A 634 -28.14 4.82 16.21
N GLU A 635 -27.51 5.60 15.37
CA GLU A 635 -27.75 5.60 13.92
C GLU A 635 -27.38 4.26 13.27
N ALA A 636 -26.37 3.52 13.81
CA ALA A 636 -25.98 2.23 13.28
C ALA A 636 -27.07 1.17 13.48
N VAL A 637 -27.76 1.16 14.63
CA VAL A 637 -28.92 0.31 14.87
C VAL A 637 -30.07 0.69 13.93
N ALA A 638 -30.28 1.99 13.65
CA ALA A 638 -31.30 2.44 12.71
C ALA A 638 -31.00 2.03 11.26
N VAL A 639 -29.71 2.04 10.83
CA VAL A 639 -29.28 1.48 9.52
C VAL A 639 -29.63 -0.01 9.44
N GLN A 640 -29.30 -0.78 10.46
CA GLN A 640 -29.61 -2.21 10.49
C GLN A 640 -31.12 -2.45 10.53
N ALA A 641 -31.89 -1.60 11.23
CA ALA A 641 -33.33 -1.69 11.26
C ALA A 641 -33.96 -1.45 9.86
N ALA A 642 -33.44 -0.51 9.08
CA ALA A 642 -33.86 -0.28 7.70
C ALA A 642 -33.57 -1.52 6.81
N SER A 643 -32.41 -2.16 6.97
CA SER A 643 -32.08 -3.42 6.28
C SER A 643 -33.05 -4.55 6.66
N VAL A 644 -33.31 -4.77 7.95
CA VAL A 644 -34.22 -5.81 8.45
C VAL A 644 -35.66 -5.53 8.02
N TRP A 645 -36.10 -4.27 8.05
CA TRP A 645 -37.43 -3.82 7.59
C TRP A 645 -37.65 -4.16 6.12
N ALA A 646 -36.71 -3.79 5.26
CA ALA A 646 -36.74 -4.10 3.84
C ALA A 646 -36.67 -5.62 3.56
N ALA A 647 -35.89 -6.36 4.28
CA ALA A 647 -35.78 -7.82 4.16
C ALA A 647 -37.08 -8.52 4.60
N GLY A 648 -37.87 -7.92 5.52
CA GLY A 648 -39.19 -8.36 5.93
C GLY A 648 -40.26 -8.13 4.87
N GLY A 649 -39.95 -7.47 3.76
CA GLY A 649 -40.89 -7.16 2.67
C GLY A 649 -41.58 -5.80 2.81
N GLU A 650 -41.23 -5.02 3.81
CA GLU A 650 -41.79 -3.69 4.04
C GLU A 650 -41.13 -2.63 3.15
N SER A 651 -41.91 -1.67 2.69
CA SER A 651 -41.42 -0.63 1.77
C SER A 651 -40.62 0.46 2.52
N LEU A 652 -39.42 0.76 2.04
CA LEU A 652 -38.65 1.94 2.48
C LEU A 652 -39.22 3.27 1.99
N PHE A 653 -40.23 3.23 1.14
CA PHE A 653 -40.85 4.40 0.47
C PHE A 653 -42.33 4.57 0.83
N ASP A 654 -42.75 3.88 1.86
CA ASP A 654 -44.14 4.00 2.36
C ASP A 654 -44.37 5.36 3.02
N GLY A 655 -45.59 5.91 2.86
CA GLY A 655 -45.98 7.21 3.43
C GLY A 655 -46.00 7.19 4.96
N ASP A 656 -46.51 6.11 5.56
CA ASP A 656 -46.60 5.98 7.02
C ASP A 656 -45.18 5.88 7.63
N LEU A 657 -44.24 5.20 6.99
CA LEU A 657 -42.83 5.18 7.39
C LEU A 657 -42.20 6.58 7.26
N ALA A 658 -42.48 7.30 6.16
CA ALA A 658 -41.95 8.65 5.96
C ALA A 658 -42.42 9.62 7.05
N ASP A 659 -43.73 9.55 7.41
CA ASP A 659 -44.32 10.37 8.48
C ASP A 659 -43.73 10.00 9.86
N ALA A 660 -43.60 8.71 10.14
CA ALA A 660 -42.96 8.22 11.38
C ALA A 660 -41.51 8.67 11.54
N LEU A 661 -40.71 8.56 10.47
CA LEU A 661 -39.31 9.04 10.43
C LEU A 661 -39.22 10.55 10.57
N GLY A 662 -40.18 11.31 10.00
CA GLY A 662 -40.26 12.77 10.16
C GLY A 662 -40.54 13.22 11.60
N ALA A 663 -41.22 12.39 12.39
CA ALA A 663 -41.51 12.64 13.82
C ALA A 663 -40.42 12.08 14.77
N ALA A 664 -39.56 11.17 14.30
CA ALA A 664 -38.55 10.52 15.09
C ALA A 664 -37.31 11.42 15.35
N PRO A 665 -36.46 11.08 16.35
CA PRO A 665 -35.17 11.74 16.51
C PRO A 665 -34.32 11.67 15.25
N ALA A 666 -33.53 12.72 14.99
CA ALA A 666 -32.78 12.87 13.73
C ALA A 666 -31.84 11.69 13.38
N HIS A 667 -31.28 11.01 14.37
CA HIS A 667 -30.38 9.85 14.14
C HIS A 667 -31.13 8.66 13.53
N VAL A 668 -32.41 8.46 13.88
CA VAL A 668 -33.23 7.39 13.30
C VAL A 668 -33.47 7.68 11.80
N GLY A 669 -33.89 8.93 11.48
CA GLY A 669 -34.09 9.35 10.08
C GLY A 669 -32.80 9.27 9.26
N ARG A 670 -31.64 9.64 9.83
CA ARG A 670 -30.35 9.53 9.13
C ARG A 670 -29.97 8.07 8.85
N GLY A 671 -30.19 7.16 9.79
CA GLY A 671 -29.88 5.72 9.58
C GLY A 671 -30.69 5.12 8.44
N PHE A 672 -32.02 5.36 8.41
CA PHE A 672 -32.88 4.95 7.29
C PHE A 672 -32.48 5.61 5.97
N ALA A 673 -32.13 6.89 5.98
CA ALA A 673 -31.69 7.61 4.78
C ALA A 673 -30.36 7.05 4.24
N ALA A 674 -29.40 6.74 5.10
CA ALA A 674 -28.11 6.17 4.73
C ALA A 674 -28.29 4.78 4.07
N TYR A 675 -29.07 3.91 4.66
CA TYR A 675 -29.40 2.61 4.07
C TYR A 675 -30.14 2.76 2.73
N THR A 676 -31.18 3.61 2.67
CA THR A 676 -31.98 3.84 1.45
C THR A 676 -31.12 4.39 0.30
N ALA A 677 -30.18 5.28 0.60
CA ALA A 677 -29.25 5.82 -0.40
C ALA A 677 -28.36 4.72 -0.98
N ALA A 678 -27.73 3.92 -0.13
CA ALA A 678 -26.88 2.79 -0.54
C ALA A 678 -27.68 1.71 -1.29
N TRP A 679 -28.92 1.44 -0.86
CA TRP A 679 -29.82 0.53 -1.56
C TRP A 679 -30.17 1.02 -2.98
N ARG A 680 -30.47 2.32 -3.14
CA ARG A 680 -30.71 2.92 -4.48
C ARG A 680 -29.47 2.82 -5.38
N GLU A 681 -28.30 3.09 -4.85
CA GLU A 681 -27.04 2.94 -5.58
C GLU A 681 -26.86 1.50 -6.06
N SER A 682 -27.10 0.52 -5.19
CA SER A 682 -27.08 -0.90 -5.54
C SER A 682 -28.04 -1.27 -6.65
N GLN A 683 -29.29 -0.81 -6.57
CA GLN A 683 -30.29 -1.08 -7.62
C GLN A 683 -29.89 -0.44 -8.96
N ALA A 684 -29.33 0.78 -8.92
CA ALA A 684 -28.83 1.45 -10.12
C ALA A 684 -27.60 0.74 -10.71
N ALA A 685 -26.72 0.19 -9.88
CA ALA A 685 -25.55 -0.59 -10.32
C ALA A 685 -26.00 -1.91 -10.97
N ARG A 686 -26.90 -2.65 -10.34
CA ARG A 686 -27.49 -3.89 -10.88
C ARG A 686 -28.21 -3.69 -12.21
N ALA A 687 -28.94 -2.59 -12.36
CA ALA A 687 -29.66 -2.26 -13.61
C ALA A 687 -28.72 -1.96 -14.79
N ARG A 688 -27.46 -1.60 -14.53
CA ARG A 688 -26.44 -1.32 -15.55
C ARG A 688 -25.63 -2.55 -15.97
N GLN A 689 -25.72 -3.64 -15.23
CA GLN A 689 -25.03 -4.88 -15.61
C GLN A 689 -25.70 -5.44 -16.89
N PRO A 690 -24.91 -5.82 -17.93
CA PRO A 690 -25.47 -6.52 -19.08
C PRO A 690 -26.08 -7.85 -18.61
N GLN A 691 -27.33 -8.12 -19.06
CA GLN A 691 -28.06 -9.37 -18.79
C GLN A 691 -27.36 -10.57 -19.40
#